data_5571e36c81c3ea8e5ff3fdef8bdd4f73
#
_entry.id   5571e36c81c3ea8e5ff3fdef8bdd4f73
#
_cell.length_a   1.000
_cell.length_b   1.000
_cell.length_c   1.000
_cell.angle_alpha   90.00
_cell.angle_beta   90.00
_cell.angle_gamma   90.00
#
_symmetry.space_group_name_H-M   'P 1'
#
loop_
_entity.id
_entity.type
_entity.pdbx_description
1 polymer ?
#
loop_
_entity_poly.entity_id
_entity_poly.type
_entity_poly.pdbx_seq_one_letter_code
_entity_poly.pdbx_strand_id
1 'polypeptide(L)'
;MIEKTAARSKYRRITDYCAALVFYFQHILKFLFSGKMIATVIGNLDPWYLLGPWYLWKNRKESKKLKASLIVISIFFLYGILQLIVFPNMSILKLAVTLLKLAVCILCMLYVMENAEKINFLRIAKIISVFYGITLPFALFFNQSPLFWITNDYVNKYTTTRLRLFYYEPSELGFRLIIVMVVLIGFFLASKCKKEKVLLAVLILVDAFTLYLARSMGAIGIGALAIGVMFLYDWIAHNSRKKTVIYSCICAALLLFCVMMAVTQSDLYMRLMDTLQGKDSSNRYRIGLSFRILGDSFWNYWGLGCGFGNVNTPAFLNQYTDWGLKTVITNSYVYYMTETGIFGVLTLGGFISILFYRCVKGKSAVKWGLFVFIVVFQFMGGYLTNGLNWVAYGIILSNFNERNYYKSIELKSLQTETHADQTNLSQKKSRYLSLREKILGSPFLNVLFQPVIFLRRAARWLRGVVQYEIWFRIKAFFRKLRLGTSYQKYEPMKLYQNRHKGQRCFIVATGPSQSIEDINKLKGEITFSVNSIYTCFSDTDWRPTYYCVQDRVVYEKNCKGIDELKAAQRFISDSIPQAYRKGDILYPTNERFHHCFNGYKFRIRFSDDSSKVVFAANTIVYSAIQLAVYMGFSEIYLTGCDCNYTSPKKHFNHDTNEKIESKIKLDEIGNLMLASYRAAKKYTDTHPVKIYNATRGGKLEIFPRVNLDDVVS
;
A
#
# COMPACT_ATOMS: atom_id res chain seq x y z
N MET A 1 -12.18 26.78 -10.27
CA MET A 1 -11.16 26.46 -9.24
C MET A 1 -11.19 24.98 -8.82
N ILE A 2 -12.34 24.36 -8.67
CA ILE A 2 -12.53 22.95 -8.26
C ILE A 2 -12.02 21.95 -9.32
N GLU A 3 -12.19 22.22 -10.61
CA GLU A 3 -11.66 21.36 -11.69
C GLU A 3 -10.13 21.31 -11.74
N LYS A 4 -9.46 22.43 -11.49
CA LYS A 4 -8.00 22.47 -11.37
C LYS A 4 -7.47 21.65 -10.19
N THR A 5 -8.23 21.52 -9.09
CA THR A 5 -7.83 20.75 -7.90
C THR A 5 -8.02 19.25 -8.10
N ALA A 6 -9.08 18.81 -8.76
CA ALA A 6 -9.33 17.39 -9.07
C ALA A 6 -8.35 16.86 -10.14
N ALA A 7 -8.08 17.64 -11.18
CA ALA A 7 -7.05 17.34 -12.16
C ALA A 7 -5.66 17.24 -11.50
N ARG A 8 -5.31 18.16 -10.60
CA ARG A 8 -4.08 18.11 -9.79
C ARG A 8 -3.98 16.84 -8.94
N SER A 9 -5.07 16.36 -8.34
CA SER A 9 -5.10 15.11 -7.55
C SER A 9 -4.85 13.86 -8.41
N LYS A 10 -5.38 13.83 -9.64
CA LYS A 10 -5.18 12.72 -10.60
C LYS A 10 -3.76 12.72 -11.17
N TYR A 11 -3.23 13.88 -11.54
CA TYR A 11 -1.83 14.03 -11.97
C TYR A 11 -0.85 13.62 -10.85
N ARG A 12 -1.14 13.93 -9.59
CA ARG A 12 -0.33 13.50 -8.45
C ARG A 12 -0.28 11.98 -8.27
N ARG A 13 -1.39 11.28 -8.50
CA ARG A 13 -1.39 9.81 -8.41
C ARG A 13 -0.58 9.17 -9.54
N ILE A 14 -0.71 9.71 -10.76
CA ILE A 14 0.06 9.23 -11.91
C ILE A 14 1.55 9.50 -11.69
N THR A 15 1.93 10.68 -11.21
CA THR A 15 3.33 10.99 -10.92
C THR A 15 3.93 10.12 -9.81
N ASP A 16 3.17 9.78 -8.76
CA ASP A 16 3.62 8.87 -7.70
C ASP A 16 3.88 7.45 -8.25
N TYR A 17 3.00 6.94 -9.13
CA TYR A 17 3.19 5.65 -9.79
C TYR A 17 4.34 5.69 -10.80
N CYS A 18 4.46 6.75 -11.58
CA CYS A 18 5.56 6.92 -12.50
C CYS A 18 6.90 7.03 -11.77
N ALA A 19 6.96 7.76 -10.65
CA ALA A 19 8.16 7.84 -9.83
C ALA A 19 8.56 6.48 -9.26
N ALA A 20 7.61 5.69 -8.76
CA ALA A 20 7.87 4.33 -8.30
C ALA A 20 8.34 3.42 -9.44
N LEU A 21 7.69 3.48 -10.59
CA LEU A 21 8.05 2.71 -11.78
C LEU A 21 9.44 3.07 -12.30
N VAL A 22 9.74 4.36 -12.44
CA VAL A 22 11.05 4.85 -12.92
C VAL A 22 12.15 4.43 -11.94
N PHE A 23 11.91 4.55 -10.63
CA PHE A 23 12.87 4.16 -9.61
C PHE A 23 13.21 2.65 -9.64
N TYR A 24 12.25 1.80 -10.05
CA TYR A 24 12.40 0.34 -10.07
C TYR A 24 12.67 -0.24 -11.44
N PHE A 25 11.90 0.16 -12.44
CA PHE A 25 11.96 -0.46 -13.76
C PHE A 25 13.24 -0.12 -14.52
N GLN A 26 13.93 0.96 -14.19
CA GLN A 26 15.25 1.25 -14.74
C GLN A 26 16.19 0.04 -14.60
N HIS A 27 16.26 -0.54 -13.41
CA HIS A 27 17.16 -1.67 -13.17
C HIS A 27 16.66 -2.97 -13.78
N ILE A 28 15.36 -3.20 -13.82
CA ILE A 28 14.78 -4.34 -14.53
C ILE A 28 15.07 -4.24 -16.01
N LEU A 29 14.90 -3.07 -16.63
CA LEU A 29 15.22 -2.84 -18.02
C LEU A 29 16.71 -3.03 -18.28
N LYS A 30 17.59 -2.49 -17.44
CA LYS A 30 19.05 -2.68 -17.52
C LYS A 30 19.42 -4.16 -17.40
N PHE A 31 18.75 -4.92 -16.53
CA PHE A 31 18.96 -6.34 -16.34
C PHE A 31 18.47 -7.15 -17.54
N LEU A 32 17.26 -6.91 -18.03
CA LEU A 32 16.66 -7.63 -19.16
C LEU A 32 17.41 -7.41 -20.49
N PHE A 33 18.04 -6.25 -20.64
CA PHE A 33 18.80 -5.89 -21.83
C PHE A 33 20.31 -6.01 -21.63
N SER A 34 20.79 -6.54 -20.49
CA SER A 34 22.21 -6.76 -20.23
C SER A 34 22.82 -7.66 -21.30
N GLY A 35 23.93 -7.22 -21.90
CA GLY A 35 24.62 -7.93 -22.99
C GLY A 35 24.28 -7.49 -24.41
N LYS A 36 23.32 -6.58 -24.62
CA LYS A 36 23.01 -6.02 -25.95
C LYS A 36 23.47 -4.55 -26.04
N MET A 37 23.86 -4.10 -27.25
CA MET A 37 24.33 -2.73 -27.48
C MET A 37 23.31 -1.65 -27.01
N ILE A 38 22.00 -1.95 -27.10
CA ILE A 38 20.92 -1.10 -26.58
C ILE A 38 21.01 -0.95 -25.06
N ALA A 39 21.51 -1.94 -24.33
CA ALA A 39 21.65 -1.88 -22.88
C ALA A 39 22.72 -0.90 -22.41
N THR A 40 23.76 -0.65 -23.20
CA THR A 40 24.78 0.35 -22.87
C THR A 40 24.26 1.76 -23.03
N VAL A 41 23.37 2.00 -23.99
CA VAL A 41 22.73 3.31 -24.19
C VAL A 41 21.61 3.54 -23.19
N ILE A 42 20.64 2.64 -23.08
CA ILE A 42 19.49 2.75 -22.16
C ILE A 42 19.90 2.55 -20.71
N GLY A 43 20.85 1.64 -20.43
CA GLY A 43 21.31 1.38 -19.06
C GLY A 43 22.13 2.51 -18.43
N ASN A 44 22.68 3.41 -19.26
CA ASN A 44 23.40 4.61 -18.80
C ASN A 44 22.51 5.87 -18.78
N LEU A 45 21.30 5.81 -19.35
CA LEU A 45 20.30 6.86 -19.23
C LEU A 45 19.53 6.65 -17.93
N ASP A 46 19.97 7.30 -16.87
CA ASP A 46 19.20 7.39 -15.63
C ASP A 46 17.98 8.29 -15.89
N PRO A 47 16.74 7.79 -15.75
CA PRO A 47 15.53 8.61 -15.96
C PRO A 47 15.48 9.86 -15.08
N TRP A 48 16.21 9.87 -13.96
CA TRP A 48 16.37 11.04 -13.11
C TRP A 48 16.98 12.23 -13.85
N TYR A 49 17.84 11.97 -14.83
CA TYR A 49 18.44 13.03 -15.63
C TYR A 49 17.42 13.81 -16.48
N LEU A 50 16.23 13.24 -16.74
CA LEU A 50 15.16 13.96 -17.45
C LEU A 50 14.42 14.95 -16.55
N LEU A 51 14.41 14.73 -15.23
CA LEU A 51 13.73 15.62 -14.28
C LEU A 51 14.40 16.98 -14.16
N GLY A 52 15.72 17.03 -14.22
CA GLY A 52 16.48 18.28 -14.13
C GLY A 52 16.17 19.26 -15.27
N PRO A 53 16.36 18.88 -16.55
CA PRO A 53 16.01 19.71 -17.70
C PRO A 53 14.55 20.11 -17.76
N TRP A 54 13.63 19.16 -17.42
CA TRP A 54 12.21 19.45 -17.34
C TRP A 54 11.89 20.50 -16.27
N TYR A 55 12.51 20.40 -15.09
CA TYR A 55 12.36 21.39 -14.03
C TYR A 55 12.87 22.77 -14.45
N LEU A 56 14.04 22.84 -15.11
CA LEU A 56 14.62 24.05 -15.64
C LEU A 56 13.68 24.72 -16.64
N TRP A 57 13.14 23.95 -17.59
CA TRP A 57 12.21 24.47 -18.60
C TRP A 57 10.94 25.03 -17.99
N LYS A 58 10.36 24.33 -17.01
CA LYS A 58 9.10 24.73 -16.36
C LYS A 58 9.23 25.97 -15.49
N ASN A 59 10.34 26.14 -14.78
CA ASN A 59 10.51 27.19 -13.75
C ASN A 59 11.46 28.32 -14.15
N ARG A 60 11.81 28.43 -15.45
CA ARG A 60 12.81 29.37 -15.98
C ARG A 60 12.55 30.83 -15.64
N LYS A 61 11.34 31.25 -15.30
CA LYS A 61 10.94 32.65 -15.11
C LYS A 61 10.90 33.13 -13.66
N GLU A 62 10.81 32.29 -12.63
CA GLU A 62 10.34 32.74 -11.31
C GLU A 62 11.05 32.19 -10.05
N SER A 63 12.05 31.30 -10.15
CA SER A 63 12.62 30.70 -8.93
C SER A 63 13.93 31.35 -8.52
N LYS A 64 13.94 32.07 -7.36
CA LYS A 64 15.17 32.57 -6.73
C LYS A 64 16.17 31.44 -6.43
N LYS A 65 15.66 30.25 -6.05
CA LYS A 65 16.49 29.07 -5.76
C LYS A 65 17.13 28.50 -7.02
N LEU A 66 16.43 28.54 -8.16
CA LEU A 66 17.01 28.16 -9.44
C LEU A 66 18.16 29.06 -9.82
N LYS A 67 18.03 30.40 -9.66
CA LYS A 67 19.12 31.34 -9.93
C LYS A 67 20.36 31.04 -9.06
N ALA A 68 20.15 30.79 -7.75
CA ALA A 68 21.23 30.41 -6.83
C ALA A 68 21.90 29.09 -7.27
N SER A 69 21.12 28.09 -7.67
CA SER A 69 21.67 26.81 -8.15
C SER A 69 22.43 26.94 -9.46
N LEU A 70 21.99 27.83 -10.37
CA LEU A 70 22.74 28.14 -11.60
C LEU A 70 24.07 28.79 -11.30
N ILE A 71 24.15 29.69 -10.29
CA ILE A 71 25.42 30.28 -9.82
C ILE A 71 26.35 29.15 -9.31
N VAL A 72 25.85 28.24 -8.49
CA VAL A 72 26.65 27.10 -8.02
C VAL A 72 27.16 26.24 -9.18
N ILE A 73 26.29 25.93 -10.14
CA ILE A 73 26.66 25.17 -11.35
C ILE A 73 27.77 25.94 -12.13
N SER A 74 27.63 27.26 -12.30
CA SER A 74 28.63 28.08 -12.98
C SER A 74 29.98 28.06 -12.30
N ILE A 75 30.03 28.04 -10.94
CA ILE A 75 31.27 27.92 -10.17
C ILE A 75 31.97 26.59 -10.48
N PHE A 76 31.24 25.48 -10.57
CA PHE A 76 31.79 24.18 -10.93
C PHE A 76 32.37 24.19 -12.39
N PHE A 77 31.66 24.83 -13.33
CA PHE A 77 32.14 24.96 -14.69
C PHE A 77 33.40 25.82 -14.77
N LEU A 78 33.44 26.97 -14.10
CA LEU A 78 34.61 27.85 -14.02
C LEU A 78 35.82 27.12 -13.40
N TYR A 79 35.59 26.34 -12.33
CA TYR A 79 36.64 25.53 -11.75
C TYR A 79 37.16 24.45 -12.72
N GLY A 80 36.29 23.78 -13.44
CA GLY A 80 36.67 22.80 -14.48
C GLY A 80 37.48 23.45 -15.64
N ILE A 81 37.14 24.68 -16.04
CA ILE A 81 37.92 25.44 -17.02
C ILE A 81 39.31 25.79 -16.46
N LEU A 82 39.39 26.22 -15.20
CA LEU A 82 40.68 26.48 -14.53
C LEU A 82 41.56 25.23 -14.55
N GLN A 83 40.99 24.06 -14.19
CA GLN A 83 41.74 22.80 -14.25
C GLN A 83 42.26 22.48 -15.65
N LEU A 84 41.42 22.72 -16.67
CA LEU A 84 41.82 22.49 -18.07
C LEU A 84 42.98 23.41 -18.53
N ILE A 85 42.98 24.65 -18.06
CA ILE A 85 44.09 25.62 -18.36
C ILE A 85 45.38 25.15 -17.67
N VAL A 86 45.31 24.70 -16.43
CA VAL A 86 46.50 24.27 -15.67
C VAL A 86 47.03 22.91 -16.13
N PHE A 87 46.12 21.99 -16.53
CA PHE A 87 46.45 20.65 -16.96
C PHE A 87 45.88 20.33 -18.37
N PRO A 88 46.50 20.80 -19.46
CA PRO A 88 45.95 20.71 -20.81
C PRO A 88 45.80 19.29 -21.36
N ASN A 89 46.44 18.30 -20.74
CA ASN A 89 46.33 16.87 -21.11
C ASN A 89 45.04 16.18 -20.61
N MET A 90 44.13 16.92 -19.96
CA MET A 90 42.85 16.39 -19.52
C MET A 90 41.91 16.11 -20.70
N SER A 91 41.04 15.10 -20.52
CA SER A 91 39.99 14.81 -21.47
C SER A 91 38.85 15.81 -21.37
N ILE A 92 38.75 16.74 -22.32
CA ILE A 92 37.70 17.76 -22.41
C ILE A 92 36.31 17.10 -22.45
N LEU A 93 36.16 16.00 -23.20
CA LEU A 93 34.89 15.28 -23.30
C LEU A 93 34.43 14.72 -21.96
N LYS A 94 35.34 14.11 -21.18
CA LYS A 94 35.06 13.58 -19.87
C LYS A 94 34.71 14.67 -18.85
N LEU A 95 35.44 15.77 -18.89
CA LEU A 95 35.16 16.98 -18.13
C LEU A 95 33.74 17.50 -18.42
N ALA A 96 33.42 17.76 -19.69
CA ALA A 96 32.11 18.29 -20.08
C ALA A 96 30.95 17.38 -19.69
N VAL A 97 31.07 16.08 -19.95
CA VAL A 97 30.05 15.09 -19.59
C VAL A 97 29.85 15.02 -18.07
N THR A 98 30.91 15.06 -17.28
CA THR A 98 30.82 14.99 -15.82
C THR A 98 30.17 16.23 -15.22
N LEU A 99 30.56 17.41 -15.70
CA LEU A 99 29.97 18.69 -15.29
C LEU A 99 28.48 18.77 -15.68
N LEU A 100 28.12 18.33 -16.88
CA LEU A 100 26.73 18.27 -17.31
C LEU A 100 25.89 17.34 -16.44
N LYS A 101 26.39 16.13 -16.14
CA LYS A 101 25.73 15.19 -15.21
C LYS A 101 25.54 15.82 -13.83
N LEU A 102 26.56 16.48 -13.31
CA LEU A 102 26.51 17.16 -12.01
C LEU A 102 25.46 18.28 -12.02
N ALA A 103 25.41 19.09 -13.06
CA ALA A 103 24.39 20.13 -13.23
C ALA A 103 22.97 19.56 -13.22
N VAL A 104 22.75 18.50 -13.97
CA VAL A 104 21.43 17.81 -14.00
C VAL A 104 21.07 17.22 -12.63
N CYS A 105 22.02 16.64 -11.90
CA CYS A 105 21.82 16.14 -10.54
C CYS A 105 21.43 17.28 -9.57
N ILE A 106 22.08 18.42 -9.63
CA ILE A 106 21.74 19.61 -8.82
C ILE A 106 20.31 20.07 -9.12
N LEU A 107 19.91 20.10 -10.38
CA LEU A 107 18.55 20.47 -10.79
C LEU A 107 17.51 19.44 -10.33
N CYS A 108 17.82 18.14 -10.35
CA CYS A 108 16.97 17.09 -9.78
C CYS A 108 16.79 17.28 -8.27
N MET A 109 17.86 17.52 -7.54
CA MET A 109 17.81 17.82 -6.11
C MET A 109 16.90 19.02 -5.82
N LEU A 110 17.04 20.09 -6.61
CA LEU A 110 16.25 21.30 -6.47
C LEU A 110 14.76 21.02 -6.72
N TYR A 111 14.43 20.22 -7.73
CA TYR A 111 13.06 19.78 -7.99
C TYR A 111 12.47 19.05 -6.78
N VAL A 112 13.21 18.09 -6.23
CA VAL A 112 12.75 17.32 -5.05
C VAL A 112 12.62 18.25 -3.84
N MET A 113 13.60 19.13 -3.60
CA MET A 113 13.59 20.08 -2.48
C MET A 113 12.34 20.98 -2.49
N GLU A 114 11.91 21.45 -3.67
CA GLU A 114 10.74 22.33 -3.79
C GLU A 114 9.39 21.59 -3.77
N ASN A 115 9.39 20.31 -4.16
CA ASN A 115 8.16 19.54 -4.30
C ASN A 115 8.00 18.41 -3.28
N ALA A 116 8.92 18.23 -2.33
CA ALA A 116 8.91 17.12 -1.38
C ALA A 116 7.60 17.02 -0.56
N GLU A 117 6.99 18.15 -0.20
CA GLU A 117 5.69 18.17 0.50
C GLU A 117 4.53 17.71 -0.39
N LYS A 118 4.71 17.78 -1.71
CA LYS A 118 3.71 17.39 -2.71
C LYS A 118 3.86 15.93 -3.13
N ILE A 119 5.04 15.34 -2.96
CA ILE A 119 5.35 13.96 -3.32
C ILE A 119 4.91 13.05 -2.18
N ASN A 120 4.17 12.00 -2.51
CA ASN A 120 3.73 11.03 -1.51
C ASN A 120 4.76 9.91 -1.34
N PHE A 121 5.86 10.20 -0.63
CA PHE A 121 6.93 9.23 -0.38
C PHE A 121 6.45 7.97 0.32
N LEU A 122 5.49 8.08 1.23
CA LEU A 122 4.91 6.92 1.91
C LEU A 122 4.24 5.96 0.92
N ARG A 123 3.46 6.50 -0.04
CA ARG A 123 2.80 5.67 -1.06
C ARG A 123 3.82 5.00 -1.97
N ILE A 124 4.84 5.75 -2.38
CA ILE A 124 5.93 5.23 -3.21
C ILE A 124 6.62 4.09 -2.47
N ALA A 125 7.04 4.29 -1.23
CA ALA A 125 7.68 3.25 -0.42
C ALA A 125 6.78 2.02 -0.23
N LYS A 126 5.48 2.20 0.06
CA LYS A 126 4.52 1.09 0.17
C LYS A 126 4.39 0.29 -1.13
N ILE A 127 4.31 0.95 -2.28
CA ILE A 127 4.23 0.27 -3.60
C ILE A 127 5.47 -0.59 -3.81
N ILE A 128 6.62 -0.05 -3.48
CA ILE A 128 7.90 -0.69 -3.61
C ILE A 128 8.00 -1.94 -2.73
N SER A 129 7.73 -1.83 -1.44
CA SER A 129 7.75 -2.97 -0.53
C SER A 129 6.71 -4.04 -0.87
N VAL A 130 5.54 -3.64 -1.36
CA VAL A 130 4.53 -4.60 -1.86
C VAL A 130 5.06 -5.36 -3.08
N PHE A 131 5.78 -4.69 -3.99
CA PHE A 131 6.41 -5.37 -5.13
C PHE A 131 7.45 -6.39 -4.66
N TYR A 132 8.30 -6.06 -3.69
CA TYR A 132 9.21 -7.04 -3.10
C TYR A 132 8.46 -8.18 -2.41
N GLY A 133 7.43 -7.88 -1.65
CA GLY A 133 6.60 -8.89 -0.99
C GLY A 133 5.87 -9.84 -1.95
N ILE A 134 5.59 -9.39 -3.19
CA ILE A 134 5.02 -10.25 -4.24
C ILE A 134 6.12 -11.07 -4.93
N THR A 135 7.27 -10.46 -5.20
CA THR A 135 8.36 -11.14 -5.94
C THR A 135 9.15 -12.13 -5.08
N LEU A 136 9.23 -11.90 -3.78
CA LEU A 136 9.98 -12.73 -2.85
C LEU A 136 9.52 -14.21 -2.81
N PRO A 137 8.23 -14.55 -2.71
CA PRO A 137 7.77 -15.94 -2.78
C PRO A 137 8.17 -16.63 -4.08
N PHE A 138 8.12 -15.91 -5.22
CA PHE A 138 8.60 -16.46 -6.50
C PHE A 138 10.10 -16.71 -6.48
N ALA A 139 10.88 -15.80 -5.91
CA ALA A 139 12.30 -15.97 -5.78
C ALA A 139 12.66 -17.17 -4.88
N LEU A 140 11.92 -17.38 -3.79
CA LEU A 140 12.10 -18.52 -2.90
C LEU A 140 11.71 -19.84 -3.57
N PHE A 141 10.65 -19.84 -4.37
CA PHE A 141 10.23 -21.01 -5.14
C PHE A 141 11.25 -21.37 -6.23
N PHE A 142 11.76 -20.36 -6.95
CA PHE A 142 12.80 -20.54 -7.99
C PHE A 142 14.19 -20.22 -7.42
N ASN A 143 14.62 -20.94 -6.40
CA ASN A 143 15.81 -20.66 -5.59
C ASN A 143 17.15 -20.80 -6.33
N GLN A 144 17.18 -21.35 -7.55
CA GLN A 144 18.37 -21.45 -8.40
C GLN A 144 18.29 -20.55 -9.64
N SER A 145 17.20 -19.85 -9.85
CA SER A 145 17.04 -19.01 -11.03
C SER A 145 18.03 -17.83 -11.03
N PRO A 146 18.87 -17.69 -12.07
CA PRO A 146 19.77 -16.54 -12.19
C PRO A 146 19.04 -15.20 -12.33
N LEU A 147 17.72 -15.22 -12.53
CA LEU A 147 16.87 -14.02 -12.51
C LEU A 147 16.78 -13.40 -11.10
N PHE A 148 16.73 -14.26 -10.07
CA PHE A 148 16.53 -13.82 -8.68
C PHE A 148 17.78 -13.96 -7.83
N TRP A 149 18.67 -14.91 -8.16
CA TRP A 149 19.80 -15.27 -7.35
C TRP A 149 21.12 -15.14 -8.12
N ILE A 150 22.19 -14.89 -7.40
CA ILE A 150 23.55 -14.96 -7.91
C ILE A 150 24.38 -15.86 -7.00
N THR A 151 25.11 -16.76 -7.60
CA THR A 151 26.12 -17.58 -6.92
C THR A 151 27.47 -16.88 -7.07
N ASN A 152 28.12 -16.56 -5.97
CA ASN A 152 29.45 -15.98 -6.02
C ASN A 152 30.49 -17.08 -6.15
N ASP A 153 30.75 -17.55 -7.37
CA ASP A 153 31.81 -18.50 -7.68
C ASP A 153 33.22 -17.87 -7.70
N TYR A 154 33.28 -16.54 -7.63
CA TYR A 154 34.53 -15.81 -7.70
C TYR A 154 34.93 -15.26 -6.31
N VAL A 155 36.03 -15.85 -5.77
CA VAL A 155 36.89 -15.22 -4.77
C VAL A 155 36.51 -15.37 -3.29
N ASN A 156 35.40 -15.95 -2.87
CA ASN A 156 35.06 -15.97 -1.46
C ASN A 156 34.96 -17.33 -0.82
N LYS A 157 35.55 -17.48 0.35
CA LYS A 157 35.38 -18.57 1.34
C LYS A 157 33.90 -18.93 1.61
N TYR A 158 32.98 -18.14 1.14
CA TYR A 158 31.55 -18.20 1.42
C TYR A 158 30.80 -18.51 0.14
N THR A 159 30.61 -19.78 -0.14
CA THR A 159 29.82 -20.33 -1.26
C THR A 159 28.32 -20.15 -1.01
N THR A 160 27.81 -18.93 -0.95
CA THR A 160 26.40 -18.73 -0.68
C THR A 160 25.71 -18.00 -1.81
N THR A 161 24.60 -18.57 -2.25
CA THR A 161 23.65 -17.88 -3.13
C THR A 161 23.11 -16.63 -2.44
N ARG A 162 23.06 -15.52 -3.16
CA ARG A 162 22.62 -14.23 -2.69
C ARG A 162 21.44 -13.75 -3.51
N LEU A 163 20.42 -13.25 -2.85
CA LEU A 163 19.26 -12.68 -3.51
C LEU A 163 19.63 -11.36 -4.18
N ARG A 164 19.36 -11.23 -5.48
CA ARG A 164 19.52 -9.98 -6.23
C ARG A 164 18.22 -9.47 -6.81
N LEU A 165 17.18 -10.28 -6.82
CA LEU A 165 15.96 -10.03 -7.57
C LEU A 165 16.31 -9.61 -9.00
N PHE A 166 15.81 -8.50 -9.48
CA PHE A 166 16.11 -8.02 -10.84
C PHE A 166 17.28 -7.02 -10.89
N TYR A 167 18.11 -6.95 -9.84
CA TYR A 167 19.27 -6.07 -9.80
C TYR A 167 20.52 -6.76 -10.32
N TYR A 168 21.46 -5.99 -10.82
CA TYR A 168 22.72 -6.53 -11.30
C TYR A 168 23.53 -7.15 -10.16
N GLU A 169 23.55 -6.47 -9.02
CA GLU A 169 24.23 -6.94 -7.79
C GLU A 169 23.32 -6.95 -6.57
N PRO A 170 23.50 -7.93 -5.67
CA PRO A 170 22.77 -7.97 -4.39
C PRO A 170 22.98 -6.74 -3.50
N SER A 171 24.16 -6.11 -3.58
CA SER A 171 24.48 -4.88 -2.84
C SER A 171 23.58 -3.71 -3.27
N GLU A 172 23.29 -3.60 -4.56
CA GLU A 172 22.41 -2.57 -5.11
C GLU A 172 20.97 -2.73 -4.61
N LEU A 173 20.44 -3.96 -4.60
CA LEU A 173 19.15 -4.27 -3.97
C LEU A 173 19.17 -3.84 -2.50
N GLY A 174 20.22 -4.21 -1.74
CA GLY A 174 20.32 -3.89 -0.32
C GLY A 174 20.28 -2.39 -0.04
N PHE A 175 21.03 -1.57 -0.76
CA PHE A 175 21.06 -0.13 -0.56
C PHE A 175 19.72 0.54 -0.88
N ARG A 176 19.00 0.05 -1.89
CA ARG A 176 17.66 0.55 -2.23
C ARG A 176 16.63 0.19 -1.19
N LEU A 177 16.68 -1.03 -0.66
CA LEU A 177 15.84 -1.47 0.46
C LEU A 177 15.99 -0.57 1.68
N ILE A 178 17.22 -0.18 2.04
CA ILE A 178 17.47 0.69 3.20
C ILE A 178 16.74 2.04 3.05
N ILE A 179 16.78 2.66 1.89
CA ILE A 179 16.08 3.94 1.67
C ILE A 179 14.57 3.78 1.84
N VAL A 180 14.00 2.70 1.31
CA VAL A 180 12.58 2.40 1.46
C VAL A 180 12.24 2.16 2.93
N MET A 181 13.05 1.35 3.64
CA MET A 181 12.88 1.08 5.06
C MET A 181 12.99 2.36 5.91
N VAL A 182 13.93 3.26 5.63
CA VAL A 182 14.05 4.56 6.30
C VAL A 182 12.75 5.37 6.17
N VAL A 183 12.15 5.42 4.98
CA VAL A 183 10.86 6.10 4.78
C VAL A 183 9.76 5.40 5.57
N LEU A 184 9.60 4.08 5.43
CA LEU A 184 8.56 3.32 6.14
C LEU A 184 8.67 3.43 7.65
N ILE A 185 9.89 3.32 8.21
CA ILE A 185 10.14 3.43 9.66
C ILE A 185 9.83 4.85 10.15
N GLY A 186 10.24 5.89 9.42
CA GLY A 186 9.91 7.26 9.80
C GLY A 186 8.40 7.50 9.87
N PHE A 187 7.64 6.99 8.92
CA PHE A 187 6.18 7.07 8.96
C PHE A 187 5.57 6.15 10.02
N PHE A 188 6.15 4.98 10.30
CA PHE A 188 5.74 4.12 11.40
C PHE A 188 5.87 4.82 12.75
N LEU A 189 6.98 5.52 13.00
CA LEU A 189 7.23 6.30 14.21
C LEU A 189 6.26 7.50 14.33
N ALA A 190 5.90 8.11 13.22
CA ALA A 190 4.99 9.27 13.16
C ALA A 190 3.51 8.92 13.24
N SER A 191 3.10 7.73 12.80
CA SER A 191 1.69 7.31 12.73
C SER A 191 1.07 7.13 14.12
N LYS A 192 -0.18 7.57 14.29
CA LYS A 192 -1.02 7.29 15.46
C LYS A 192 -1.99 6.14 15.22
N CYS A 193 -2.26 5.80 13.97
CA CYS A 193 -3.23 4.78 13.59
C CYS A 193 -2.66 3.36 13.74
N LYS A 194 -3.25 2.53 14.63
CA LYS A 194 -2.80 1.15 14.87
C LYS A 194 -2.81 0.28 13.61
N LYS A 195 -3.84 0.40 12.76
CA LYS A 195 -3.96 -0.39 11.51
C LYS A 195 -2.83 -0.06 10.52
N GLU A 196 -2.49 1.22 10.43
CA GLU A 196 -1.39 1.66 9.58
C GLU A 196 -0.04 1.21 10.12
N LYS A 197 0.18 1.29 11.43
CA LYS A 197 1.41 0.77 12.06
C LYS A 197 1.60 -0.72 11.79
N VAL A 198 0.55 -1.53 11.92
CA VAL A 198 0.63 -2.96 11.60
C VAL A 198 1.01 -3.19 10.13
N LEU A 199 0.37 -2.46 9.20
CA LEU A 199 0.71 -2.56 7.78
C LEU A 199 2.17 -2.18 7.52
N LEU A 200 2.64 -1.06 8.09
CA LEU A 200 4.02 -0.60 7.92
C LEU A 200 5.01 -1.59 8.55
N ALA A 201 4.72 -2.15 9.73
CA ALA A 201 5.54 -3.17 10.35
C ALA A 201 5.69 -4.41 9.48
N VAL A 202 4.59 -4.91 8.88
CA VAL A 202 4.64 -6.05 7.96
C VAL A 202 5.52 -5.75 6.74
N LEU A 203 5.39 -4.56 6.14
CA LEU A 203 6.21 -4.16 5.00
C LEU A 203 7.69 -4.04 5.37
N ILE A 204 8.00 -3.46 6.52
CA ILE A 204 9.38 -3.36 7.05
C ILE A 204 9.97 -4.75 7.29
N LEU A 205 9.21 -5.69 7.83
CA LEU A 205 9.67 -7.08 8.04
C LEU A 205 9.95 -7.80 6.71
N VAL A 206 9.11 -7.59 5.69
CA VAL A 206 9.34 -8.13 4.35
C VAL A 206 10.63 -7.56 3.75
N ASP A 207 10.83 -6.25 3.84
CA ASP A 207 12.04 -5.59 3.33
C ASP A 207 13.28 -6.04 4.11
N ALA A 208 13.20 -6.19 5.44
CA ALA A 208 14.29 -6.69 6.27
C ALA A 208 14.66 -8.14 5.94
N PHE A 209 13.67 -9.01 5.72
CA PHE A 209 13.91 -10.39 5.30
C PHE A 209 14.52 -10.45 3.89
N THR A 210 14.06 -9.60 2.97
CA THR A 210 14.65 -9.48 1.64
C THR A 210 16.12 -9.01 1.72
N LEU A 211 16.42 -8.06 2.60
CA LEU A 211 17.79 -7.59 2.85
C LEU A 211 18.69 -8.69 3.45
N TYR A 212 18.16 -9.48 4.37
CA TYR A 212 18.85 -10.63 4.95
C TYR A 212 19.25 -11.63 3.87
N LEU A 213 18.34 -11.96 2.96
CA LEU A 213 18.60 -12.87 1.84
C LEU A 213 19.58 -12.27 0.80
N ALA A 214 19.61 -10.96 0.64
CA ALA A 214 20.59 -10.29 -0.23
C ALA A 214 22.01 -10.38 0.32
N ARG A 215 22.20 -10.67 1.61
CA ARG A 215 23.50 -10.87 2.29
C ARG A 215 24.52 -9.77 1.95
N SER A 216 24.05 -8.52 1.88
CA SER A 216 24.89 -7.35 1.62
C SER A 216 25.36 -6.73 2.91
N MET A 217 26.60 -7.07 3.37
CA MET A 217 27.14 -6.57 4.64
C MET A 217 27.16 -5.04 4.73
N GLY A 218 27.60 -4.37 3.65
CA GLY A 218 27.60 -2.91 3.59
C GLY A 218 26.21 -2.31 3.76
N ALA A 219 25.19 -2.86 3.09
CA ALA A 219 23.81 -2.39 3.22
C ALA A 219 23.27 -2.68 4.64
N ILE A 220 23.50 -3.88 5.18
CA ILE A 220 23.05 -4.24 6.55
C ILE A 220 23.67 -3.30 7.57
N GLY A 221 24.98 -3.05 7.51
CA GLY A 221 25.69 -2.16 8.44
C GLY A 221 25.20 -0.71 8.37
N ILE A 222 25.07 -0.16 7.16
CA ILE A 222 24.53 1.19 6.94
C ILE A 222 23.08 1.28 7.39
N GLY A 223 22.28 0.26 7.08
CA GLY A 223 20.89 0.20 7.49
C GLY A 223 20.73 0.17 9.01
N ALA A 224 21.51 -0.66 9.70
CA ALA A 224 21.50 -0.73 11.15
C ALA A 224 21.86 0.61 11.79
N LEU A 225 22.89 1.29 11.27
CA LEU A 225 23.31 2.60 11.76
C LEU A 225 22.23 3.67 11.50
N ALA A 226 21.69 3.73 10.28
CA ALA A 226 20.68 4.71 9.92
C ALA A 226 19.39 4.53 10.75
N ILE A 227 18.92 3.29 10.88
CA ILE A 227 17.72 2.94 11.65
C ILE A 227 17.98 3.19 13.15
N GLY A 228 19.16 2.84 13.67
CA GLY A 228 19.55 3.11 15.04
C GLY A 228 19.50 4.60 15.38
N VAL A 229 20.03 5.45 14.50
CA VAL A 229 19.96 6.92 14.66
C VAL A 229 18.51 7.43 14.59
N MET A 230 17.66 6.85 13.75
CA MET A 230 16.22 7.21 13.70
C MET A 230 15.51 6.90 15.02
N PHE A 231 15.75 5.73 15.61
CA PHE A 231 15.18 5.35 16.90
C PHE A 231 15.74 6.21 18.04
N LEU A 232 17.03 6.47 18.02
CA LEU A 232 17.68 7.36 19.00
C LEU A 232 17.09 8.77 18.91
N TYR A 233 16.93 9.31 17.70
CA TYR A 233 16.29 10.61 17.49
C TYR A 233 14.84 10.62 18.03
N ASP A 234 14.03 9.60 17.69
CA ASP A 234 12.64 9.53 18.16
C ASP A 234 12.57 9.35 19.69
N TRP A 235 13.53 8.64 20.28
CA TRP A 235 13.63 8.50 21.72
C TRP A 235 13.97 9.83 22.40
N ILE A 236 14.96 10.57 21.92
CA ILE A 236 15.35 11.88 22.48
C ILE A 236 14.23 12.91 22.29
N ALA A 237 13.64 12.99 21.11
CA ALA A 237 12.65 14.01 20.77
C ALA A 237 11.25 13.75 21.35
N HIS A 238 10.91 12.48 21.67
CA HIS A 238 9.55 12.06 22.01
C HIS A 238 9.52 10.97 23.09
N ASN A 239 10.34 11.13 24.11
CA ASN A 239 10.53 10.15 25.19
C ASN A 239 9.21 9.84 25.91
N SER A 240 9.01 8.56 26.24
CA SER A 240 7.99 8.07 27.18
C SER A 240 8.45 6.73 27.77
N ARG A 241 8.02 6.42 29.01
CA ARG A 241 8.37 5.14 29.66
C ARG A 241 8.07 3.92 28.77
N LYS A 242 6.93 3.93 28.08
CA LYS A 242 6.52 2.85 27.15
C LYS A 242 7.51 2.69 25.99
N LYS A 243 7.96 3.80 25.40
CA LYS A 243 8.94 3.78 24.30
C LYS A 243 10.30 3.29 24.79
N THR A 244 10.76 3.75 25.95
CA THR A 244 12.02 3.30 26.54
C THR A 244 12.01 1.78 26.71
N VAL A 245 10.95 1.20 27.28
CA VAL A 245 10.82 -0.26 27.44
C VAL A 245 10.84 -0.97 26.07
N ILE A 246 10.06 -0.49 25.10
CA ILE A 246 10.00 -1.10 23.77
C ILE A 246 11.38 -1.05 23.09
N TYR A 247 12.08 0.07 23.16
CA TYR A 247 13.39 0.21 22.52
C TYR A 247 14.46 -0.63 23.22
N SER A 248 14.40 -0.72 24.57
CA SER A 248 15.25 -1.65 25.32
C SER A 248 15.01 -3.10 24.95
N CYS A 249 13.75 -3.52 24.78
CA CYS A 249 13.42 -4.87 24.30
C CYS A 249 13.92 -5.12 22.87
N ILE A 250 13.81 -4.14 21.97
CA ILE A 250 14.36 -4.25 20.61
C ILE A 250 15.89 -4.37 20.65
N CYS A 251 16.58 -3.56 21.46
CA CYS A 251 18.02 -3.66 21.64
C CYS A 251 18.45 -5.02 22.20
N ALA A 252 17.73 -5.53 23.21
CA ALA A 252 17.98 -6.85 23.78
C ALA A 252 17.75 -7.97 22.76
N ALA A 253 16.69 -7.91 21.95
CA ALA A 253 16.43 -8.88 20.89
C ALA A 253 17.50 -8.84 19.78
N LEU A 254 17.97 -7.65 19.39
CA LEU A 254 19.08 -7.50 18.46
C LEU A 254 20.38 -8.04 19.01
N LEU A 255 20.67 -7.79 20.29
CA LEU A 255 21.84 -8.35 20.96
C LEU A 255 21.80 -9.88 20.98
N LEU A 256 20.66 -10.44 21.35
CA LEU A 256 20.42 -11.89 21.34
C LEU A 256 20.62 -12.48 19.95
N PHE A 257 20.10 -11.81 18.93
CA PHE A 257 20.31 -12.21 17.53
C PHE A 257 21.79 -12.18 17.14
N CYS A 258 22.53 -11.14 17.52
CA CYS A 258 23.99 -11.06 17.29
C CYS A 258 24.74 -12.20 18.00
N VAL A 259 24.38 -12.49 19.25
CA VAL A 259 24.95 -13.61 20.00
C VAL A 259 24.65 -14.95 19.32
N MET A 260 23.42 -15.16 18.90
CA MET A 260 23.02 -16.36 18.15
C MET A 260 23.82 -16.52 16.87
N MET A 261 23.99 -15.41 16.12
CA MET A 261 24.82 -15.40 14.89
C MET A 261 26.27 -15.73 15.16
N ALA A 262 26.82 -15.27 16.29
CA ALA A 262 28.18 -15.56 16.72
C ALA A 262 28.34 -17.04 17.14
N VAL A 263 27.38 -17.56 17.92
CA VAL A 263 27.39 -18.96 18.39
C VAL A 263 27.26 -19.94 17.23
N THR A 264 26.40 -19.62 16.26
CA THR A 264 26.18 -20.48 15.07
C THR A 264 27.27 -20.30 14.01
N GLN A 265 28.24 -19.42 14.22
CA GLN A 265 29.29 -19.06 13.25
C GLN A 265 28.74 -18.87 11.83
N SER A 266 27.59 -18.22 11.73
CA SER A 266 26.93 -18.01 10.45
C SER A 266 27.84 -17.30 9.44
N ASP A 267 27.65 -17.56 8.13
CA ASP A 267 28.40 -16.90 7.05
C ASP A 267 28.42 -15.37 7.20
N LEU A 268 27.34 -14.80 7.70
CA LEU A 268 27.22 -13.37 7.94
C LEU A 268 28.17 -12.90 9.07
N TYR A 269 28.25 -13.67 10.15
CA TYR A 269 29.17 -13.42 11.26
C TYR A 269 30.62 -13.55 10.83
N MET A 270 30.97 -14.61 10.12
CA MET A 270 32.32 -14.83 9.62
C MET A 270 32.78 -13.69 8.70
N ARG A 271 31.92 -13.21 7.80
CA ARG A 271 32.20 -12.02 6.97
C ARG A 271 32.37 -10.75 7.80
N LEU A 272 31.55 -10.56 8.83
CA LEU A 272 31.70 -9.43 9.75
C LEU A 272 33.06 -9.45 10.44
N MET A 273 33.46 -10.61 10.94
CA MET A 273 34.77 -10.79 11.60
C MET A 273 35.94 -10.56 10.64
N ASP A 274 35.87 -11.10 9.41
CA ASP A 274 36.90 -10.83 8.38
C ASP A 274 36.97 -9.33 8.02
N THR A 275 35.82 -8.64 8.01
CA THR A 275 35.77 -7.19 7.78
C THR A 275 36.43 -6.42 8.93
N LEU A 276 36.13 -6.78 10.18
CA LEU A 276 36.69 -6.16 11.37
C LEU A 276 38.20 -6.42 11.53
N GLN A 277 38.64 -7.62 11.11
CA GLN A 277 40.09 -8.00 11.12
C GLN A 277 40.86 -7.44 9.92
N GLY A 278 40.22 -6.65 9.04
CA GLY A 278 40.87 -6.09 7.85
C GLY A 278 41.25 -7.13 6.78
N LYS A 279 40.73 -8.36 6.87
CA LYS A 279 40.97 -9.45 5.91
C LYS A 279 40.10 -9.33 4.66
N ASP A 280 39.04 -8.53 4.70
CA ASP A 280 38.15 -8.27 3.54
C ASP A 280 38.89 -7.44 2.49
N SER A 281 39.19 -8.05 1.35
CA SER A 281 39.88 -7.40 0.22
C SER A 281 39.11 -6.19 -0.33
N SER A 282 37.80 -6.22 -0.29
CA SER A 282 36.94 -5.12 -0.76
C SER A 282 37.09 -3.87 0.12
N ASN A 283 37.18 -4.05 1.42
CA ASN A 283 37.34 -2.94 2.37
C ASN A 283 38.74 -2.31 2.29
N ARG A 284 39.78 -3.15 2.14
CA ARG A 284 41.16 -2.72 1.93
C ARG A 284 41.30 -1.89 0.65
N TYR A 285 40.60 -2.29 -0.42
CA TYR A 285 40.57 -1.56 -1.69
C TYR A 285 39.82 -0.21 -1.58
N ARG A 286 38.66 -0.20 -0.93
CA ARG A 286 37.83 1.01 -0.84
C ARG A 286 38.35 2.07 0.11
N ILE A 287 39.03 1.67 1.15
CA ILE A 287 39.56 2.59 2.17
C ILE A 287 41.07 2.74 1.99
N GLY A 288 41.83 1.67 2.20
CA GLY A 288 43.30 1.77 2.24
C GLY A 288 43.92 2.30 0.94
N LEU A 289 43.66 1.58 -0.18
CA LEU A 289 44.19 1.97 -1.48
C LEU A 289 43.65 3.33 -1.94
N SER A 290 42.34 3.55 -1.80
CA SER A 290 41.70 4.77 -2.27
C SER A 290 42.27 6.03 -1.58
N PHE A 291 42.44 6.02 -0.28
CA PHE A 291 43.02 7.18 0.43
C PHE A 291 44.52 7.36 0.16
N ARG A 292 45.26 6.28 -0.08
CA ARG A 292 46.64 6.36 -0.53
C ARG A 292 46.77 7.07 -1.90
N ILE A 293 45.89 6.72 -2.83
CA ILE A 293 45.84 7.37 -4.14
C ILE A 293 45.46 8.86 -4.01
N LEU A 294 44.49 9.18 -3.14
CA LEU A 294 44.13 10.59 -2.87
C LEU A 294 45.35 11.41 -2.37
N GLY A 295 46.08 10.84 -1.43
CA GLY A 295 47.27 11.54 -0.88
C GLY A 295 48.33 11.82 -1.95
N ASP A 296 48.64 10.83 -2.78
CA ASP A 296 49.61 10.96 -3.87
C ASP A 296 49.10 11.92 -4.96
N SER A 297 47.86 11.76 -5.42
CA SER A 297 47.27 12.61 -6.45
C SER A 297 47.13 14.07 -5.98
N PHE A 298 46.96 14.32 -4.68
CA PHE A 298 46.87 15.66 -4.13
C PHE A 298 48.14 16.45 -4.40
N TRP A 299 49.31 15.85 -4.18
CA TRP A 299 50.58 16.47 -4.47
C TRP A 299 50.90 16.55 -5.98
N ASN A 300 50.65 15.47 -6.72
CA ASN A 300 50.92 15.42 -8.15
C ASN A 300 50.10 16.43 -8.97
N TYR A 301 48.93 16.81 -8.52
CA TYR A 301 48.04 17.80 -9.14
C TYR A 301 47.94 19.11 -8.35
N TRP A 302 48.97 19.44 -7.52
CA TRP A 302 49.08 20.70 -6.77
C TRP A 302 47.87 21.09 -5.94
N GLY A 303 47.16 20.11 -5.41
CA GLY A 303 45.92 20.32 -4.66
C GLY A 303 44.70 20.76 -5.50
N LEU A 304 44.85 20.93 -6.84
CA LEU A 304 43.73 21.28 -7.71
C LEU A 304 42.93 20.08 -8.20
N GLY A 305 43.45 18.85 -8.02
CA GLY A 305 42.87 17.61 -8.50
C GLY A 305 43.11 17.35 -9.98
N CYS A 306 42.92 16.09 -10.39
CA CYS A 306 43.22 15.63 -11.76
C CYS A 306 42.16 16.04 -12.82
N GLY A 307 41.12 16.80 -12.38
CA GLY A 307 40.02 17.28 -13.25
C GLY A 307 38.81 16.38 -13.28
N PHE A 308 37.65 17.00 -13.43
CA PHE A 308 36.36 16.29 -13.45
C PHE A 308 36.32 15.21 -14.53
N GLY A 309 35.94 13.97 -14.17
CA GLY A 309 35.84 12.80 -15.04
C GLY A 309 37.16 12.14 -15.40
N ASN A 310 38.29 12.69 -14.99
CA ASN A 310 39.62 12.22 -15.39
C ASN A 310 40.14 11.04 -14.56
N VAL A 311 39.63 10.80 -13.36
CA VAL A 311 39.93 9.58 -12.56
C VAL A 311 39.64 8.28 -13.35
N ASN A 312 38.71 8.30 -14.29
CA ASN A 312 38.35 7.15 -15.13
C ASN A 312 39.07 7.11 -16.47
N THR A 313 40.13 7.88 -16.65
CA THR A 313 40.93 7.82 -17.88
C THR A 313 42.02 6.75 -17.76
N PRO A 314 42.40 6.08 -18.86
CA PRO A 314 43.55 5.16 -18.83
C PRO A 314 44.82 5.84 -18.32
N ALA A 315 45.02 7.09 -18.67
CA ALA A 315 46.19 7.86 -18.23
C ALA A 315 46.29 7.99 -16.72
N PHE A 316 45.16 8.16 -16.01
CA PHE A 316 45.14 8.18 -14.55
C PHE A 316 45.21 6.76 -13.95
N LEU A 317 44.41 5.83 -14.47
CA LEU A 317 44.32 4.47 -13.91
C LEU A 317 45.68 3.74 -13.98
N ASN A 318 46.40 3.90 -15.11
CA ASN A 318 47.70 3.24 -15.33
C ASN A 318 48.76 3.69 -14.31
N GLN A 319 48.69 4.91 -13.75
CA GLN A 319 49.64 5.40 -12.76
C GLN A 319 49.61 4.58 -11.45
N TYR A 320 48.48 3.92 -11.15
CA TYR A 320 48.26 3.23 -9.90
C TYR A 320 48.02 1.72 -10.06
N THR A 321 48.27 1.17 -11.25
CA THR A 321 48.11 -0.27 -11.52
C THR A 321 49.01 -1.09 -10.63
N ASP A 322 50.24 -0.68 -10.45
CA ASP A 322 51.22 -1.34 -9.59
C ASP A 322 50.85 -1.29 -8.09
N TRP A 323 50.02 -0.33 -7.71
CA TRP A 323 49.47 -0.26 -6.35
C TRP A 323 48.26 -1.18 -6.15
N GLY A 324 47.80 -1.86 -7.20
CA GLY A 324 46.67 -2.78 -7.20
C GLY A 324 45.34 -2.14 -7.58
N LEU A 325 45.33 -0.96 -8.22
CA LEU A 325 44.13 -0.35 -8.80
C LEU A 325 43.73 -1.14 -10.07
N LYS A 326 42.69 -1.96 -9.96
CA LYS A 326 42.24 -2.82 -11.06
C LYS A 326 41.19 -2.18 -11.98
N THR A 327 40.37 -1.28 -11.44
CA THR A 327 39.27 -0.66 -12.19
C THR A 327 39.14 0.83 -11.85
N VAL A 328 38.23 1.17 -10.95
CA VAL A 328 37.91 2.58 -10.62
C VAL A 328 37.94 2.74 -9.11
N ILE A 329 38.30 3.94 -8.64
CA ILE A 329 38.14 4.29 -7.23
C ILE A 329 36.65 4.17 -6.86
N THR A 330 36.34 3.26 -5.95
CA THR A 330 34.95 2.93 -5.57
C THR A 330 34.45 3.78 -4.39
N ASN A 331 35.32 4.51 -3.70
CA ASN A 331 34.96 5.44 -2.64
C ASN A 331 34.62 6.80 -3.25
N SER A 332 33.36 7.23 -3.19
CA SER A 332 32.89 8.46 -3.83
C SER A 332 33.52 9.73 -3.26
N TYR A 333 33.83 9.78 -1.99
CA TYR A 333 34.53 10.91 -1.38
C TYR A 333 35.92 11.06 -1.97
N VAL A 334 36.67 9.97 -1.94
CA VAL A 334 38.01 9.95 -2.52
C VAL A 334 37.99 10.25 -4.01
N TYR A 335 37.05 9.62 -4.74
CA TYR A 335 36.85 9.88 -6.17
C TYR A 335 36.68 11.38 -6.45
N TYR A 336 35.73 12.02 -5.75
CA TYR A 336 35.43 13.44 -5.94
C TYR A 336 36.59 14.35 -5.52
N MET A 337 37.23 14.07 -4.36
CA MET A 337 38.38 14.85 -3.89
C MET A 337 39.60 14.68 -4.81
N THR A 338 39.81 13.50 -5.37
CA THR A 338 40.89 13.27 -6.35
C THR A 338 40.66 14.06 -7.64
N GLU A 339 39.41 14.18 -8.10
CA GLU A 339 39.06 15.00 -9.27
C GLU A 339 39.18 16.51 -9.01
N THR A 340 38.88 16.95 -7.79
CA THR A 340 38.65 18.37 -7.49
C THR A 340 39.60 18.98 -6.46
N GLY A 341 40.47 18.18 -5.87
CA GLY A 341 41.44 18.64 -4.90
C GLY A 341 40.83 19.34 -3.66
N ILE A 342 41.44 20.43 -3.24
CA ILE A 342 40.97 21.20 -2.08
C ILE A 342 39.60 21.82 -2.27
N PHE A 343 39.25 22.19 -3.51
CA PHE A 343 37.91 22.67 -3.83
C PHE A 343 36.84 21.63 -3.51
N GLY A 344 37.15 20.36 -3.78
CA GLY A 344 36.26 19.22 -3.43
C GLY A 344 36.10 19.05 -1.94
N VAL A 345 37.20 19.17 -1.17
CA VAL A 345 37.13 19.08 0.29
C VAL A 345 36.25 20.17 0.88
N LEU A 346 36.41 21.42 0.43
CA LEU A 346 35.63 22.56 0.92
C LEU A 346 34.14 22.47 0.52
N THR A 347 33.85 22.15 -0.73
CA THR A 347 32.47 22.06 -1.24
C THR A 347 31.74 20.88 -0.61
N LEU A 348 32.37 19.73 -0.47
CA LEU A 348 31.80 18.54 0.17
C LEU A 348 31.57 18.75 1.67
N GLY A 349 32.57 19.29 2.39
CA GLY A 349 32.47 19.60 3.81
C GLY A 349 31.35 20.61 4.09
N GLY A 350 31.31 21.69 3.30
CA GLY A 350 30.23 22.68 3.38
C GLY A 350 28.85 22.09 3.11
N PHE A 351 28.74 21.24 2.08
CA PHE A 351 27.48 20.60 1.73
C PHE A 351 26.99 19.64 2.80
N ILE A 352 27.85 18.79 3.34
CA ILE A 352 27.52 17.87 4.45
C ILE A 352 27.08 18.67 5.70
N SER A 353 27.76 19.77 6.00
CA SER A 353 27.39 20.66 7.11
C SER A 353 26.01 21.28 6.95
N ILE A 354 25.65 21.69 5.73
CA ILE A 354 24.31 22.19 5.39
C ILE A 354 23.26 21.09 5.57
N LEU A 355 23.53 19.86 5.11
CA LEU A 355 22.63 18.72 5.27
C LEU A 355 22.41 18.41 6.76
N PHE A 356 23.48 18.38 7.56
CA PHE A 356 23.40 18.17 9.01
C PHE A 356 22.54 19.24 9.68
N TYR A 357 22.81 20.51 9.41
CA TYR A 357 22.00 21.63 9.92
C TYR A 357 20.52 21.48 9.58
N ARG A 358 20.21 21.06 8.35
CA ARG A 358 18.83 20.81 7.90
C ARG A 358 18.18 19.62 8.59
N CYS A 359 18.92 18.60 8.97
CA CYS A 359 18.42 17.49 9.79
C CYS A 359 18.04 17.96 11.20
N VAL A 360 18.93 18.74 11.85
CA VAL A 360 18.69 19.31 13.18
C VAL A 360 17.43 20.19 13.17
N LYS A 361 17.33 21.11 12.21
CA LYS A 361 16.20 22.04 12.09
C LYS A 361 14.91 21.34 11.63
N GLY A 362 14.98 20.28 10.83
CA GLY A 362 13.86 19.66 10.17
C GLY A 362 12.96 18.81 11.08
N LYS A 363 13.42 18.41 12.25
CA LYS A 363 12.69 17.60 13.25
C LYS A 363 12.02 16.35 12.64
N SER A 364 12.75 15.61 11.81
CA SER A 364 12.26 14.47 11.03
C SER A 364 13.17 13.25 11.19
N ALA A 365 12.61 12.12 11.58
CA ALA A 365 13.34 10.85 11.66
C ALA A 365 13.82 10.38 10.28
N VAL A 366 12.99 10.57 9.23
CA VAL A 366 13.35 10.25 7.84
C VAL A 366 14.62 11.01 7.42
N LYS A 367 14.71 12.31 7.72
CA LYS A 367 15.89 13.10 7.36
C LYS A 367 17.16 12.59 8.04
N TRP A 368 17.08 12.24 9.31
CA TRP A 368 18.20 11.65 10.04
C TRP A 368 18.62 10.30 9.45
N GLY A 369 17.69 9.42 9.18
CA GLY A 369 17.99 8.14 8.54
C GLY A 369 18.63 8.30 7.16
N LEU A 370 18.10 9.19 6.32
CA LEU A 370 18.65 9.48 5.00
C LEU A 370 20.04 10.13 5.11
N PHE A 371 20.25 11.04 6.05
CA PHE A 371 21.55 11.70 6.25
C PHE A 371 22.63 10.67 6.59
N VAL A 372 22.38 9.82 7.58
CA VAL A 372 23.33 8.76 7.97
C VAL A 372 23.58 7.81 6.81
N PHE A 373 22.50 7.37 6.14
CA PHE A 373 22.60 6.51 4.96
C PHE A 373 23.53 7.11 3.92
N ILE A 374 23.32 8.36 3.51
CA ILE A 374 24.07 8.99 2.44
C ILE A 374 25.55 9.19 2.84
N VAL A 375 25.81 9.68 4.07
CA VAL A 375 27.17 9.94 4.52
C VAL A 375 27.99 8.65 4.53
N VAL A 376 27.43 7.56 5.02
CA VAL A 376 28.17 6.29 5.11
C VAL A 376 28.23 5.56 3.76
N PHE A 377 27.16 5.64 2.94
CA PHE A 377 27.10 4.98 1.65
C PHE A 377 28.19 5.46 0.66
N GLN A 378 28.58 6.73 0.75
CA GLN A 378 29.63 7.28 -0.12
C GLN A 378 31.01 6.60 0.08
N PHE A 379 31.29 6.04 1.25
CA PHE A 379 32.50 5.22 1.48
C PHE A 379 32.42 3.85 0.78
N MET A 380 31.20 3.38 0.45
CA MET A 380 30.98 2.03 -0.08
C MET A 380 30.80 1.97 -1.61
N GLY A 381 30.81 3.09 -2.31
CA GLY A 381 30.76 3.12 -3.76
C GLY A 381 29.56 3.81 -4.38
N GLY A 382 28.98 4.77 -3.70
CA GLY A 382 27.98 5.65 -4.28
C GLY A 382 28.63 6.67 -5.23
N TYR A 383 28.55 6.52 -6.52
CA TYR A 383 29.03 7.57 -7.44
C TYR A 383 28.34 8.90 -7.18
N LEU A 384 29.09 10.00 -7.23
CA LEU A 384 28.58 11.35 -6.98
C LEU A 384 27.36 11.68 -7.86
N THR A 385 27.33 11.19 -9.09
CA THR A 385 26.25 11.40 -10.05
C THR A 385 25.11 10.37 -9.94
N ASN A 386 25.03 9.58 -8.86
CA ASN A 386 23.92 8.66 -8.65
C ASN A 386 22.64 9.45 -8.27
N GLY A 387 21.63 9.42 -9.12
CA GLY A 387 20.38 10.18 -8.96
C GLY A 387 19.65 9.92 -7.63
N LEU A 388 19.80 8.71 -7.07
CA LEU A 388 19.20 8.35 -5.77
C LEU A 388 19.73 9.22 -4.64
N ASN A 389 21.04 9.49 -4.61
CA ASN A 389 21.65 10.33 -3.60
C ASN A 389 21.09 11.76 -3.67
N TRP A 390 20.89 12.28 -4.90
CA TRP A 390 20.39 13.64 -5.10
C TRP A 390 18.92 13.79 -4.74
N VAL A 391 18.12 12.74 -4.89
CA VAL A 391 16.73 12.68 -4.34
C VAL A 391 16.77 12.77 -2.82
N ALA A 392 17.62 12.00 -2.18
CA ALA A 392 17.74 12.02 -0.72
C ALA A 392 18.26 13.37 -0.20
N TYR A 393 19.24 14.00 -0.88
CA TYR A 393 19.66 15.38 -0.59
C TYR A 393 18.49 16.36 -0.70
N GLY A 394 17.68 16.24 -1.75
CA GLY A 394 16.49 17.08 -1.94
C GLY A 394 15.47 16.92 -0.81
N ILE A 395 15.23 15.71 -0.32
CA ILE A 395 14.34 15.46 0.83
C ILE A 395 14.91 16.10 2.11
N ILE A 396 16.21 15.95 2.38
CA ILE A 396 16.85 16.53 3.58
C ILE A 396 16.76 18.07 3.55
N LEU A 397 17.03 18.68 2.39
CA LEU A 397 17.04 20.14 2.22
C LEU A 397 15.64 20.75 2.19
N SER A 398 14.60 19.96 1.93
CA SER A 398 13.20 20.41 1.87
C SER A 398 12.62 20.75 3.25
N ASN A 399 11.38 21.23 3.26
CA ASN A 399 10.57 21.35 4.49
C ASN A 399 9.78 20.09 4.82
N PHE A 400 10.05 18.96 4.13
CA PHE A 400 9.39 17.70 4.39
C PHE A 400 9.51 17.28 5.87
N ASN A 401 8.38 16.83 6.43
CA ASN A 401 8.29 16.23 7.76
C ASN A 401 7.15 15.22 7.78
N GLU A 402 7.41 13.99 8.15
CA GLU A 402 6.45 12.88 8.16
C GLU A 402 5.27 13.11 9.13
N ARG A 403 5.47 13.84 10.21
CA ARG A 403 4.40 14.16 11.18
C ARG A 403 3.45 15.22 10.64
N ASN A 404 3.97 16.24 9.96
CA ASN A 404 3.17 17.26 9.31
C ASN A 404 2.32 16.66 8.17
N TYR A 405 2.83 15.62 7.52
CA TYR A 405 2.08 14.87 6.53
C TYR A 405 0.78 14.28 7.12
N TYR A 406 0.85 13.62 8.29
CA TYR A 406 -0.34 13.10 8.95
C TYR A 406 -1.28 14.20 9.43
N LYS A 407 -0.77 15.28 10.02
CA LYS A 407 -1.59 16.45 10.41
C LYS A 407 -2.34 17.05 9.22
N SER A 408 -1.72 17.12 8.06
CA SER A 408 -2.37 17.63 6.84
C SER A 408 -3.49 16.73 6.31
N ILE A 409 -3.39 15.41 6.54
CA ILE A 409 -4.46 14.46 6.20
C ILE A 409 -5.62 14.60 7.20
N GLU A 410 -5.32 14.69 8.49
CA GLU A 410 -6.30 14.86 9.57
C GLU A 410 -7.09 16.16 9.42
N LEU A 411 -6.43 17.28 9.12
CA LEU A 411 -7.08 18.56 8.81
C LEU A 411 -7.94 18.51 7.53
N LYS A 412 -7.50 17.78 6.51
CA LYS A 412 -8.29 17.60 5.28
C LYS A 412 -9.49 16.69 5.49
N SER A 413 -9.44 15.70 6.37
CA SER A 413 -10.60 14.88 6.72
C SER A 413 -11.64 15.71 7.48
N LEU A 414 -11.22 16.54 8.43
CA LEU A 414 -12.10 17.44 9.17
C LEU A 414 -12.75 18.52 8.29
N GLN A 415 -12.02 19.07 7.32
CA GLN A 415 -12.56 20.05 6.36
C GLN A 415 -13.44 19.42 5.27
N THR A 416 -13.29 18.13 4.99
CA THR A 416 -14.07 17.40 3.96
C THR A 416 -15.40 16.90 4.52
N GLU A 417 -15.54 16.74 5.82
CA GLU A 417 -16.78 16.34 6.48
C GLU A 417 -17.84 17.45 6.51
N THR A 418 -17.47 18.72 6.31
CA THR A 418 -18.40 19.84 6.46
C THR A 418 -19.01 20.39 5.17
N HIS A 419 -18.46 20.18 3.96
CA HIS A 419 -19.03 20.84 2.74
C HIS A 419 -18.84 20.15 1.38
N ALA A 420 -18.39 18.90 1.24
CA ALA A 420 -17.98 18.43 -0.10
C ALA A 420 -18.45 17.05 -0.55
N ASP A 421 -19.26 16.32 0.20
CA ASP A 421 -19.46 14.88 -0.10
C ASP A 421 -20.49 14.55 -1.19
N GLN A 422 -21.45 15.41 -1.49
CA GLN A 422 -22.50 15.03 -2.46
C GLN A 422 -22.18 15.42 -3.91
N THR A 423 -21.56 16.55 -4.16
CA THR A 423 -21.29 17.03 -5.54
C THR A 423 -20.04 16.44 -6.17
N ASN A 424 -19.01 16.17 -5.39
CA ASN A 424 -17.74 15.61 -5.91
C ASN A 424 -17.80 14.11 -6.26
N LEU A 425 -18.68 13.36 -5.59
CA LEU A 425 -18.82 11.91 -5.84
C LEU A 425 -19.54 11.64 -7.16
N SER A 426 -20.56 12.43 -7.50
CA SER A 426 -21.33 12.29 -8.74
C SER A 426 -20.50 12.67 -9.97
N GLN A 427 -19.71 13.74 -9.92
CA GLN A 427 -18.84 14.15 -11.04
C GLN A 427 -17.66 13.17 -11.24
N LYS A 428 -17.06 12.64 -10.18
CA LYS A 428 -16.01 11.61 -10.28
C LYS A 428 -16.56 10.32 -10.87
N LYS A 429 -17.79 9.95 -10.53
CA LYS A 429 -18.48 8.76 -11.03
C LYS A 429 -18.81 8.88 -12.53
N SER A 430 -19.31 10.03 -12.97
CA SER A 430 -19.60 10.32 -14.38
C SER A 430 -18.34 10.28 -15.25
N ARG A 431 -17.22 10.92 -14.82
CA ARG A 431 -15.94 10.89 -15.56
C ARG A 431 -15.32 9.49 -15.61
N TYR A 432 -15.45 8.70 -14.53
CA TYR A 432 -14.96 7.32 -14.52
C TYR A 432 -15.74 6.44 -15.48
N LEU A 433 -17.06 6.61 -15.55
CA LEU A 433 -17.92 5.88 -16.47
C LEU A 433 -17.61 6.26 -17.93
N SER A 434 -17.49 7.55 -18.25
CA SER A 434 -17.12 8.00 -19.60
C SER A 434 -15.75 7.53 -20.06
N LEU A 435 -14.75 7.49 -19.15
CA LEU A 435 -13.42 6.95 -19.48
C LEU A 435 -13.46 5.42 -19.66
N ARG A 436 -14.25 4.72 -18.84
CA ARG A 436 -14.47 3.29 -18.97
C ARG A 436 -15.15 2.95 -20.29
N GLU A 437 -16.14 3.72 -20.69
CA GLU A 437 -16.84 3.55 -21.97
C GLU A 437 -15.90 3.81 -23.16
N LYS A 438 -15.05 4.84 -23.10
CA LYS A 438 -14.02 5.10 -24.11
C LYS A 438 -13.00 3.97 -24.23
N ILE A 439 -12.56 3.39 -23.10
CA ILE A 439 -11.62 2.25 -23.08
C ILE A 439 -12.28 0.98 -23.61
N LEU A 440 -13.51 0.71 -23.21
CA LEU A 440 -14.26 -0.49 -23.65
C LEU A 440 -14.74 -0.38 -25.10
N GLY A 441 -15.02 0.83 -25.57
CA GLY A 441 -15.47 1.11 -26.94
C GLY A 441 -14.34 1.13 -27.98
N SER A 442 -13.07 1.23 -27.56
CA SER A 442 -11.91 1.18 -28.48
C SER A 442 -11.29 -0.22 -28.43
N PRO A 443 -11.28 -0.99 -29.53
CA PRO A 443 -10.66 -2.32 -29.57
C PRO A 443 -9.18 -2.30 -29.16
N PHE A 444 -8.42 -1.31 -29.61
CA PHE A 444 -7.00 -1.15 -29.30
C PHE A 444 -6.76 -0.85 -27.82
N LEU A 445 -7.48 0.13 -27.25
CA LEU A 445 -7.35 0.47 -25.82
C LEU A 445 -7.84 -0.67 -24.93
N ASN A 446 -8.86 -1.41 -25.34
CA ASN A 446 -9.36 -2.55 -24.59
C ASN A 446 -8.30 -3.64 -24.48
N VAL A 447 -7.61 -3.99 -25.57
CA VAL A 447 -6.52 -4.97 -25.57
C VAL A 447 -5.34 -4.49 -24.71
N LEU A 448 -4.93 -3.22 -24.86
CA LEU A 448 -3.84 -2.65 -24.09
C LEU A 448 -4.09 -2.65 -22.58
N PHE A 449 -5.36 -2.44 -22.15
CA PHE A 449 -5.71 -2.40 -20.73
C PHE A 449 -6.17 -3.75 -20.14
N GLN A 450 -6.26 -4.82 -20.94
CA GLN A 450 -6.63 -6.17 -20.45
C GLN A 450 -5.74 -6.66 -19.28
N PRO A 451 -4.41 -6.54 -19.30
CA PRO A 451 -3.56 -6.94 -18.18
C PRO A 451 -3.92 -6.18 -16.88
N VAL A 452 -4.17 -4.87 -16.98
CA VAL A 452 -4.54 -4.03 -15.84
C VAL A 452 -5.92 -4.41 -15.29
N ILE A 453 -6.86 -4.70 -16.19
CA ILE A 453 -8.21 -5.17 -15.83
C ILE A 453 -8.12 -6.54 -15.16
N PHE A 454 -7.29 -7.44 -15.69
CA PHE A 454 -7.05 -8.78 -15.12
C PHE A 454 -6.42 -8.67 -13.72
N LEU A 455 -5.35 -7.93 -13.56
CA LEU A 455 -4.70 -7.70 -12.26
C LEU A 455 -5.66 -7.11 -11.24
N ARG A 456 -6.48 -6.15 -11.65
CA ARG A 456 -7.52 -5.58 -10.78
C ARG A 456 -8.61 -6.58 -10.40
N ARG A 457 -8.97 -7.51 -11.31
CA ARG A 457 -9.91 -8.60 -11.02
C ARG A 457 -9.28 -9.63 -10.09
N ALA A 458 -8.03 -10.01 -10.35
CA ALA A 458 -7.26 -10.94 -9.52
C ALA A 458 -7.05 -10.39 -8.10
N ALA A 459 -6.67 -9.13 -7.97
CA ALA A 459 -6.49 -8.48 -6.67
C ALA A 459 -7.81 -8.41 -5.86
N ARG A 460 -8.94 -8.15 -6.53
CA ARG A 460 -10.26 -8.19 -5.87
C ARG A 460 -10.66 -9.59 -5.45
N TRP A 461 -10.40 -10.57 -6.30
CA TRP A 461 -10.65 -11.97 -5.99
C TRP A 461 -9.81 -12.44 -4.81
N LEU A 462 -8.50 -12.16 -4.83
CA LEU A 462 -7.56 -12.49 -3.74
C LEU A 462 -7.99 -11.83 -2.43
N ARG A 463 -8.33 -10.54 -2.45
CA ARG A 463 -8.85 -9.85 -1.28
C ARG A 463 -10.11 -10.53 -0.75
N GLY A 464 -11.03 -10.93 -1.62
CA GLY A 464 -12.24 -11.65 -1.26
C GLY A 464 -11.94 -12.99 -0.59
N VAL A 465 -11.02 -13.77 -1.15
CA VAL A 465 -10.59 -15.05 -0.57
C VAL A 465 -9.91 -14.86 0.78
N VAL A 466 -8.94 -13.95 0.88
CA VAL A 466 -8.22 -13.73 2.13
C VAL A 466 -9.14 -13.19 3.23
N GLN A 467 -9.95 -12.17 2.93
CA GLN A 467 -10.78 -11.50 3.93
C GLN A 467 -12.00 -12.33 4.35
N TYR A 468 -12.71 -12.95 3.39
CA TYR A 468 -14.01 -13.58 3.62
C TYR A 468 -13.96 -15.11 3.71
N GLU A 469 -12.87 -15.76 3.27
CA GLU A 469 -12.71 -17.20 3.45
C GLU A 469 -11.64 -17.52 4.49
N ILE A 470 -10.39 -17.13 4.25
CA ILE A 470 -9.28 -17.51 5.12
C ILE A 470 -9.45 -16.87 6.50
N TRP A 471 -9.58 -15.55 6.55
CA TRP A 471 -9.69 -14.81 7.81
C TRP A 471 -10.97 -15.15 8.58
N PHE A 472 -12.08 -15.35 7.86
CA PHE A 472 -13.33 -15.77 8.46
C PHE A 472 -13.22 -17.18 9.09
N ARG A 473 -12.58 -18.14 8.39
CA ARG A 473 -12.34 -19.50 8.94
C ARG A 473 -11.42 -19.49 10.14
N ILE A 474 -10.38 -18.66 10.12
CA ILE A 474 -9.49 -18.47 11.28
C ILE A 474 -10.30 -17.97 12.48
N LYS A 475 -11.12 -16.93 12.31
CA LYS A 475 -12.00 -16.45 13.40
C LYS A 475 -12.99 -17.51 13.87
N ALA A 476 -13.58 -18.28 12.96
CA ALA A 476 -14.49 -19.37 13.28
C ALA A 476 -13.79 -20.49 14.06
N PHE A 477 -12.55 -20.81 13.71
CA PHE A 477 -11.71 -21.77 14.42
C PHE A 477 -11.44 -21.32 15.87
N PHE A 478 -11.00 -20.07 16.08
CA PHE A 478 -10.79 -19.53 17.43
C PHE A 478 -12.08 -19.48 18.25
N ARG A 479 -13.24 -19.18 17.62
CA ARG A 479 -14.54 -19.27 18.28
C ARG A 479 -14.87 -20.71 18.71
N LYS A 480 -14.61 -21.71 17.87
CA LYS A 480 -14.83 -23.13 18.20
C LYS A 480 -13.98 -23.57 19.38
N LEU A 481 -12.75 -23.08 19.48
CA LEU A 481 -11.84 -23.34 20.59
C LEU A 481 -12.15 -22.52 21.85
N ARG A 482 -13.18 -21.66 21.81
CA ARG A 482 -13.54 -20.72 22.90
C ARG A 482 -12.38 -19.81 23.35
N LEU A 483 -11.43 -19.52 22.45
CA LEU A 483 -10.29 -18.66 22.72
C LEU A 483 -10.66 -17.18 22.53
N GLY A 484 -10.35 -16.35 23.54
CA GLY A 484 -10.67 -14.93 23.57
C GLY A 484 -12.13 -14.64 23.91
N THR A 485 -12.49 -13.35 23.97
CA THR A 485 -13.87 -12.90 24.32
C THR A 485 -14.83 -12.93 23.13
N SER A 486 -14.36 -13.25 21.93
CA SER A 486 -15.17 -13.15 20.71
C SER A 486 -16.26 -14.21 20.58
N TYR A 487 -16.11 -15.37 21.23
CA TYR A 487 -17.13 -16.42 21.19
C TYR A 487 -18.38 -16.04 21.98
N GLN A 488 -18.23 -15.33 23.10
CA GLN A 488 -19.34 -14.95 24.00
C GLN A 488 -20.38 -14.07 23.29
N LYS A 489 -19.97 -13.30 22.27
CA LYS A 489 -20.85 -12.40 21.52
C LYS A 489 -21.95 -13.13 20.72
N TYR A 490 -21.73 -14.38 20.37
CA TYR A 490 -22.65 -15.16 19.53
C TYR A 490 -23.34 -16.28 20.34
N GLU A 491 -23.02 -16.45 21.62
CA GLU A 491 -23.71 -17.41 22.49
C GLU A 491 -25.23 -17.16 22.58
N PRO A 492 -25.72 -15.90 22.67
CA PRO A 492 -27.16 -15.64 22.68
C PRO A 492 -27.89 -16.14 21.43
N MET A 493 -27.19 -16.25 20.28
CA MET A 493 -27.77 -16.79 19.04
C MET A 493 -28.22 -18.25 19.20
N LYS A 494 -27.54 -19.04 20.03
CA LYS A 494 -27.86 -20.45 20.25
C LYS A 494 -29.22 -20.66 20.92
N LEU A 495 -29.71 -19.68 21.68
CA LEU A 495 -31.04 -19.72 22.32
C LEU A 495 -32.19 -19.70 21.30
N TYR A 496 -31.86 -19.34 20.05
CA TYR A 496 -32.85 -19.29 18.97
C TYR A 496 -32.83 -20.54 18.10
N GLN A 497 -31.89 -21.46 18.27
CA GLN A 497 -31.85 -22.72 17.52
C GLN A 497 -33.10 -23.54 17.76
N ASN A 498 -33.86 -23.87 16.71
CA ASN A 498 -35.10 -24.64 16.76
C ASN A 498 -36.19 -24.07 17.68
N ARG A 499 -36.11 -22.79 18.03
CA ARG A 499 -37.08 -22.10 18.90
C ARG A 499 -38.51 -22.16 18.35
N HIS A 500 -38.66 -22.20 17.03
CA HIS A 500 -39.93 -22.22 16.32
C HIS A 500 -40.08 -23.48 15.45
N LYS A 501 -39.63 -24.62 15.99
CA LYS A 501 -39.64 -25.89 15.27
C LYS A 501 -41.08 -26.25 14.82
N GLY A 502 -41.20 -26.42 13.50
CA GLY A 502 -42.47 -26.80 12.86
C GLY A 502 -43.48 -25.67 12.66
N GLN A 503 -43.20 -24.48 13.13
CA GLN A 503 -44.06 -23.29 12.92
C GLN A 503 -43.83 -22.64 11.57
N ARG A 504 -44.74 -21.74 11.16
CA ARG A 504 -44.63 -20.86 10.01
C ARG A 504 -44.14 -19.47 10.42
N CYS A 505 -43.54 -18.76 9.48
CA CYS A 505 -43.24 -17.33 9.62
C CYS A 505 -43.39 -16.56 8.31
N PHE A 506 -43.50 -15.24 8.46
CA PHE A 506 -43.55 -14.32 7.33
C PHE A 506 -42.34 -13.40 7.32
N ILE A 507 -41.66 -13.28 6.19
CA ILE A 507 -40.57 -12.31 6.02
C ILE A 507 -41.12 -11.13 5.21
N VAL A 508 -41.29 -10.02 5.91
CA VAL A 508 -41.84 -8.78 5.40
C VAL A 508 -40.74 -7.88 4.89
N ALA A 509 -40.54 -7.86 3.60
CA ALA A 509 -39.57 -6.97 2.95
C ALA A 509 -40.16 -5.59 2.63
N THR A 510 -39.34 -4.68 2.16
CA THR A 510 -39.69 -3.28 1.91
C THR A 510 -39.81 -2.95 0.43
N GLY A 511 -40.21 -3.91 -0.39
CA GLY A 511 -40.46 -3.71 -1.83
C GLY A 511 -41.76 -2.92 -2.10
N PRO A 512 -41.90 -2.36 -3.29
CA PRO A 512 -43.00 -1.44 -3.62
C PRO A 512 -44.40 -2.09 -3.66
N SER A 513 -44.49 -3.42 -3.74
CA SER A 513 -45.77 -4.17 -3.71
C SER A 513 -46.32 -4.37 -2.30
N GLN A 514 -45.55 -4.07 -1.25
CA GLN A 514 -46.01 -4.15 0.12
C GLN A 514 -47.08 -3.11 0.39
N SER A 515 -48.10 -3.45 1.16
CA SER A 515 -49.16 -2.54 1.60
C SER A 515 -49.39 -2.59 3.10
N ILE A 516 -49.96 -1.52 3.67
CA ILE A 516 -50.36 -1.47 5.10
C ILE A 516 -51.46 -2.52 5.36
N GLU A 517 -52.34 -2.72 4.45
CA GLU A 517 -53.42 -3.72 4.54
C GLU A 517 -52.84 -5.15 4.71
N ASP A 518 -51.87 -5.53 3.85
CA ASP A 518 -51.21 -6.81 3.96
C ASP A 518 -50.42 -6.97 5.26
N ILE A 519 -49.75 -5.90 5.72
CA ILE A 519 -49.05 -5.89 7.00
C ILE A 519 -50.01 -6.09 8.17
N ASN A 520 -51.19 -5.45 8.14
CA ASN A 520 -52.20 -5.60 9.19
C ASN A 520 -52.79 -7.03 9.26
N LYS A 521 -52.84 -7.77 8.17
CA LYS A 521 -53.28 -9.19 8.15
C LYS A 521 -52.28 -10.09 8.89
N LEU A 522 -51.03 -9.64 9.06
CA LEU A 522 -50.00 -10.40 9.74
C LEU A 522 -49.93 -10.13 11.25
N LYS A 523 -50.93 -9.42 11.83
CA LYS A 523 -51.08 -9.29 13.27
C LYS A 523 -51.32 -10.66 13.90
N GLY A 524 -50.47 -11.04 14.87
CA GLY A 524 -50.51 -12.35 15.52
C GLY A 524 -49.60 -13.41 14.88
N GLU A 525 -49.08 -13.19 13.67
CA GLU A 525 -48.13 -14.09 13.04
C GLU A 525 -46.67 -13.80 13.48
N ILE A 526 -45.83 -14.81 13.40
CA ILE A 526 -44.41 -14.64 13.67
C ILE A 526 -43.78 -14.02 12.41
N THR A 527 -43.26 -12.82 12.56
CA THR A 527 -42.76 -12.05 11.42
C THR A 527 -41.31 -11.65 11.60
N PHE A 528 -40.55 -11.71 10.49
CA PHE A 528 -39.28 -11.04 10.33
C PHE A 528 -39.46 -9.78 9.49
N SER A 529 -38.76 -8.72 9.80
CA SER A 529 -38.71 -7.57 8.92
C SER A 529 -37.30 -7.00 8.81
N VAL A 530 -37.09 -6.08 7.84
CA VAL A 530 -35.76 -5.66 7.42
C VAL A 530 -35.73 -4.15 7.08
N ASN A 531 -34.55 -3.58 7.09
CA ASN A 531 -34.22 -2.25 6.58
C ASN A 531 -35.15 -1.16 7.18
N SER A 532 -35.83 -0.39 6.30
CA SER A 532 -36.63 0.79 6.67
C SER A 532 -38.10 0.49 7.01
N ILE A 533 -38.45 -0.71 7.45
CA ILE A 533 -39.82 -1.08 7.76
C ILE A 533 -40.47 -0.17 8.81
N TYR A 534 -39.70 0.39 9.73
CA TYR A 534 -40.17 1.30 10.77
C TYR A 534 -40.92 2.52 10.22
N THR A 535 -40.69 2.87 8.94
CA THR A 535 -41.36 4.01 8.29
C THR A 535 -42.87 3.84 8.16
N CYS A 536 -43.40 2.63 8.29
CA CYS A 536 -44.84 2.37 8.28
C CYS A 536 -45.49 2.37 9.66
N PHE A 537 -44.74 2.58 10.73
CA PHE A 537 -45.26 2.43 12.09
C PHE A 537 -46.18 3.56 12.55
N SER A 538 -46.21 4.68 11.83
CA SER A 538 -47.25 5.72 11.98
C SER A 538 -48.61 5.27 11.46
N ASP A 539 -48.66 4.34 10.50
CA ASP A 539 -49.84 3.96 9.74
C ASP A 539 -50.43 2.62 10.18
N THR A 540 -49.75 1.93 11.11
CA THR A 540 -50.18 0.64 11.64
C THR A 540 -49.66 0.35 13.05
N ASP A 541 -50.46 -0.35 13.86
CA ASP A 541 -50.04 -0.90 15.17
C ASP A 541 -49.23 -2.19 15.07
N TRP A 542 -49.12 -2.75 13.88
CA TRP A 542 -48.33 -3.94 13.68
C TRP A 542 -46.85 -3.69 13.98
N ARG A 543 -46.20 -4.65 14.64
CA ARG A 543 -44.74 -4.65 14.89
C ARG A 543 -44.19 -6.02 14.59
N PRO A 544 -43.00 -6.13 13.92
CA PRO A 544 -42.41 -7.40 13.63
C PRO A 544 -41.93 -8.09 14.91
N THR A 545 -41.99 -9.43 14.93
CA THR A 545 -41.42 -10.23 16.02
C THR A 545 -39.90 -10.14 16.00
N TYR A 546 -39.32 -10.18 14.81
CA TYR A 546 -37.88 -10.16 14.57
C TYR A 546 -37.52 -9.07 13.55
N TYR A 547 -36.40 -8.41 13.79
CA TYR A 547 -35.90 -7.41 12.86
C TYR A 547 -34.43 -7.69 12.50
N CYS A 548 -34.08 -7.59 11.21
CA CYS A 548 -32.74 -7.85 10.71
C CYS A 548 -32.14 -6.68 9.95
N VAL A 549 -30.84 -6.38 10.21
CA VAL A 549 -30.06 -5.42 9.44
C VAL A 549 -28.62 -5.90 9.29
N GLN A 550 -28.04 -5.69 8.09
CA GLN A 550 -26.68 -6.12 7.77
C GLN A 550 -25.87 -5.12 6.94
N ASP A 551 -26.53 -4.22 6.22
CA ASP A 551 -25.85 -3.27 5.34
C ASP A 551 -25.52 -1.98 6.08
N ARG A 552 -24.24 -1.59 6.03
CA ARG A 552 -23.77 -0.39 6.70
C ARG A 552 -24.41 0.89 6.15
N VAL A 553 -24.56 0.99 4.83
CA VAL A 553 -25.13 2.19 4.19
C VAL A 553 -26.60 2.32 4.53
N VAL A 554 -27.34 1.20 4.55
CA VAL A 554 -28.72 1.17 4.97
C VAL A 554 -28.87 1.56 6.44
N TYR A 555 -28.02 1.04 7.31
CA TYR A 555 -28.04 1.42 8.72
C TYR A 555 -27.71 2.91 8.93
N GLU A 556 -26.62 3.43 8.33
CA GLU A 556 -26.22 4.84 8.47
C GLU A 556 -27.32 5.83 8.01
N LYS A 557 -28.06 5.46 6.97
CA LYS A 557 -29.22 6.27 6.52
C LYS A 557 -30.43 6.23 7.46
N ASN A 558 -30.65 5.12 8.12
CA ASN A 558 -31.87 4.80 8.85
C ASN A 558 -31.63 4.63 10.37
N CYS A 559 -30.45 4.98 10.88
CA CYS A 559 -30.01 4.68 12.23
C CYS A 559 -31.00 5.13 13.32
N LYS A 560 -31.57 6.34 13.21
CA LYS A 560 -32.54 6.85 14.19
C LYS A 560 -33.75 5.93 14.34
N GLY A 561 -34.44 5.64 13.24
CA GLY A 561 -35.63 4.76 13.28
C GLY A 561 -35.30 3.30 13.63
N ILE A 562 -34.13 2.80 13.19
CA ILE A 562 -33.68 1.45 13.55
C ILE A 562 -33.32 1.34 15.03
N ASP A 563 -32.69 2.37 15.61
CA ASP A 563 -32.27 2.37 17.01
C ASP A 563 -33.47 2.53 17.98
N GLU A 564 -34.58 3.11 17.50
CA GLU A 564 -35.82 3.27 18.24
C GLU A 564 -36.75 2.03 18.21
N LEU A 565 -36.40 1.01 17.42
CA LEU A 565 -37.15 -0.25 17.33
C LEU A 565 -37.04 -1.04 18.64
N LYS A 566 -37.99 -0.84 19.58
CA LYS A 566 -38.03 -1.52 20.89
C LYS A 566 -38.91 -2.78 20.90
N ALA A 567 -39.90 -2.85 20.00
CA ALA A 567 -40.91 -3.92 20.01
C ALA A 567 -40.46 -5.25 19.38
N ALA A 568 -39.36 -5.24 18.61
CA ALA A 568 -38.83 -6.42 17.90
C ALA A 568 -37.52 -6.90 18.53
N GLN A 569 -37.31 -8.21 18.57
CA GLN A 569 -35.99 -8.76 18.84
C GLN A 569 -35.09 -8.50 17.61
N ARG A 570 -34.05 -7.74 17.82
CA ARG A 570 -33.17 -7.33 16.72
C ARG A 570 -32.03 -8.33 16.53
N PHE A 571 -31.81 -8.74 15.27
CA PHE A 571 -30.68 -9.53 14.81
C PHE A 571 -29.75 -8.62 13.99
N ILE A 572 -28.55 -8.39 14.51
CA ILE A 572 -27.58 -7.47 13.97
C ILE A 572 -26.39 -8.23 13.39
N SER A 573 -26.02 -7.94 12.15
CA SER A 573 -24.82 -8.46 11.54
C SER A 573 -23.55 -7.95 12.25
N ASP A 574 -22.58 -8.82 12.47
CA ASP A 574 -21.28 -8.42 13.03
C ASP A 574 -20.44 -7.54 12.07
N SER A 575 -20.89 -7.37 10.83
CA SER A 575 -20.30 -6.42 9.87
C SER A 575 -20.63 -4.95 10.19
N ILE A 576 -21.66 -4.71 11.00
CA ILE A 576 -22.11 -3.37 11.43
C ILE A 576 -22.18 -3.24 12.95
N PRO A 577 -21.05 -3.40 13.67
CA PRO A 577 -21.03 -3.41 15.13
C PRO A 577 -21.56 -2.13 15.78
N GLN A 578 -21.56 -1.02 15.06
CA GLN A 578 -22.12 0.27 15.53
C GLN A 578 -23.66 0.26 15.69
N ALA A 579 -24.34 -0.68 15.01
CA ALA A 579 -25.80 -0.86 15.14
C ALA A 579 -26.22 -1.66 16.38
N TYR A 580 -25.27 -2.34 17.03
CA TYR A 580 -25.56 -3.18 18.20
C TYR A 580 -25.93 -2.35 19.42
N ARG A 581 -27.00 -2.78 20.09
CA ARG A 581 -27.46 -2.28 21.40
C ARG A 581 -27.60 -3.43 22.38
N LYS A 582 -27.58 -3.12 23.68
CA LYS A 582 -27.76 -4.15 24.72
C LYS A 582 -29.11 -4.84 24.53
N GLY A 583 -29.09 -6.16 24.44
CA GLY A 583 -30.30 -6.99 24.18
C GLY A 583 -30.42 -7.47 22.73
N ASP A 584 -29.64 -6.91 21.78
CA ASP A 584 -29.61 -7.39 20.41
C ASP A 584 -28.88 -8.74 20.29
N ILE A 585 -29.23 -9.50 19.27
CA ILE A 585 -28.56 -10.75 18.91
C ILE A 585 -27.60 -10.49 17.77
N LEU A 586 -26.30 -10.70 18.02
CA LEU A 586 -25.30 -10.66 16.97
C LEU A 586 -25.22 -11.98 16.24
N TYR A 587 -25.15 -11.94 14.90
CA TYR A 587 -24.85 -13.11 14.08
C TYR A 587 -23.58 -12.93 13.24
N PRO A 588 -22.77 -13.99 13.10
CA PRO A 588 -21.52 -13.92 12.34
C PRO A 588 -21.79 -13.92 10.85
N THR A 589 -21.35 -12.89 10.14
CA THR A 589 -21.67 -12.68 8.73
C THR A 589 -20.46 -12.91 7.83
N ASN A 590 -20.65 -13.69 6.77
CA ASN A 590 -19.70 -13.80 5.68
C ASN A 590 -20.20 -13.02 4.46
N GLU A 591 -19.56 -11.89 4.19
CA GLU A 591 -19.98 -10.94 3.14
C GLU A 591 -19.33 -11.21 1.77
N ARG A 592 -18.70 -12.37 1.56
CA ARG A 592 -17.99 -12.68 0.31
C ARG A 592 -18.86 -12.47 -0.91
N PHE A 593 -20.10 -12.92 -0.86
CA PHE A 593 -21.02 -12.87 -2.00
C PHE A 593 -21.67 -11.50 -2.20
N HIS A 594 -21.61 -10.65 -1.17
CA HIS A 594 -22.09 -9.27 -1.25
C HIS A 594 -21.06 -8.33 -1.87
N HIS A 595 -19.76 -8.49 -1.50
CA HIS A 595 -18.69 -7.59 -1.93
C HIS A 595 -17.84 -8.10 -3.10
N CYS A 596 -17.77 -9.42 -3.32
CA CYS A 596 -17.08 -10.01 -4.46
C CYS A 596 -17.99 -10.07 -5.67
N PHE A 597 -17.92 -9.02 -6.44
CA PHE A 597 -18.69 -8.82 -7.66
C PHE A 597 -18.67 -9.99 -8.63
N ASN A 598 -19.80 -10.23 -9.24
CA ASN A 598 -20.21 -11.24 -10.21
C ASN A 598 -20.73 -12.49 -9.52
N GLY A 599 -21.80 -12.35 -8.76
CA GLY A 599 -22.58 -13.44 -8.16
C GLY A 599 -22.98 -14.56 -9.14
N TYR A 600 -22.95 -14.27 -10.43
CA TYR A 600 -23.16 -15.25 -11.49
C TYR A 600 -22.07 -16.33 -11.61
N LYS A 601 -20.84 -16.05 -11.20
CA LYS A 601 -19.69 -16.95 -11.35
C LYS A 601 -19.30 -17.67 -10.06
N PHE A 602 -19.83 -17.26 -8.91
CA PHE A 602 -19.55 -17.90 -7.63
C PHE A 602 -20.81 -18.53 -7.06
N ARG A 603 -20.69 -19.78 -6.65
CA ARG A 603 -21.78 -20.50 -6.00
C ARG A 603 -22.08 -19.84 -4.65
N ILE A 604 -23.20 -19.14 -4.52
CA ILE A 604 -23.71 -18.59 -3.27
C ILE A 604 -23.97 -19.76 -2.31
N ARG A 605 -23.54 -19.65 -1.07
CA ARG A 605 -23.69 -20.67 -0.04
C ARG A 605 -24.85 -20.33 0.86
N PHE A 606 -25.55 -21.33 1.33
CA PHE A 606 -26.55 -21.26 2.40
C PHE A 606 -25.97 -21.83 3.70
N SER A 607 -26.41 -21.36 4.86
CA SER A 607 -25.90 -21.79 6.15
C SER A 607 -26.77 -22.87 6.77
N ASP A 608 -26.16 -23.94 7.25
CA ASP A 608 -26.82 -24.97 8.06
C ASP A 608 -26.87 -24.54 9.54
N ASP A 609 -26.03 -23.62 9.97
CA ASP A 609 -25.93 -23.17 11.36
C ASP A 609 -25.60 -21.67 11.42
N SER A 610 -26.62 -20.86 11.60
CA SER A 610 -26.50 -19.40 11.66
C SER A 610 -25.74 -18.89 12.87
N SER A 611 -25.53 -19.71 13.90
CA SER A 611 -24.65 -19.37 15.03
C SER A 611 -23.16 -19.39 14.62
N LYS A 612 -22.81 -20.15 13.61
CA LYS A 612 -21.45 -20.26 13.05
C LYS A 612 -21.21 -19.29 11.92
N VAL A 613 -22.19 -19.15 11.01
CA VAL A 613 -22.09 -18.26 9.84
C VAL A 613 -23.47 -17.99 9.26
N VAL A 614 -23.70 -16.73 8.83
CA VAL A 614 -24.76 -16.33 7.92
C VAL A 614 -24.10 -15.80 6.66
N PHE A 615 -24.43 -16.33 5.51
CA PHE A 615 -23.87 -15.85 4.24
C PHE A 615 -24.67 -14.67 3.74
N ALA A 616 -24.12 -13.48 3.81
CA ALA A 616 -24.70 -12.29 3.17
C ALA A 616 -24.58 -12.40 1.66
N ALA A 617 -25.67 -12.14 0.96
CA ALA A 617 -25.69 -12.07 -0.48
C ALA A 617 -26.26 -10.70 -0.93
N ASN A 618 -27.00 -10.65 -2.03
CA ASN A 618 -27.42 -9.37 -2.61
C ASN A 618 -28.75 -8.82 -2.02
N THR A 619 -29.29 -9.48 -1.02
CA THR A 619 -30.48 -9.04 -0.28
C THR A 619 -30.41 -9.49 1.17
N ILE A 620 -30.86 -8.64 2.09
CA ILE A 620 -30.98 -8.96 3.53
C ILE A 620 -32.01 -10.06 3.78
N VAL A 621 -33.05 -10.18 2.94
CA VAL A 621 -34.06 -11.24 3.03
C VAL A 621 -33.42 -12.63 2.96
N TYR A 622 -32.33 -12.77 2.21
CA TYR A 622 -31.57 -14.01 2.14
C TYR A 622 -30.93 -14.38 3.50
N SER A 623 -30.48 -13.41 4.26
CA SER A 623 -29.98 -13.62 5.62
C SER A 623 -31.12 -13.93 6.58
N ALA A 624 -32.26 -13.25 6.45
CA ALA A 624 -33.46 -13.55 7.25
C ALA A 624 -33.98 -14.97 7.01
N ILE A 625 -33.95 -15.46 5.77
CA ILE A 625 -34.30 -16.88 5.47
C ILE A 625 -33.37 -17.85 6.21
N GLN A 626 -32.06 -17.61 6.22
CA GLN A 626 -31.10 -18.46 6.94
C GLN A 626 -31.35 -18.45 8.44
N LEU A 627 -31.69 -17.29 9.01
CA LEU A 627 -32.05 -17.15 10.42
C LEU A 627 -33.36 -17.92 10.72
N ALA A 628 -34.38 -17.78 9.88
CA ALA A 628 -35.63 -18.51 10.04
C ALA A 628 -35.44 -20.04 9.96
N VAL A 629 -34.66 -20.53 9.02
CA VAL A 629 -34.31 -21.96 8.91
C VAL A 629 -33.58 -22.43 10.17
N TYR A 630 -32.61 -21.67 10.68
CA TYR A 630 -31.90 -21.99 11.90
C TYR A 630 -32.83 -22.04 13.14
N MET A 631 -33.86 -21.19 13.16
CA MET A 631 -34.87 -21.18 14.22
C MET A 631 -35.90 -22.28 14.08
N GLY A 632 -35.81 -23.11 13.02
CA GLY A 632 -36.62 -24.33 12.87
C GLY A 632 -37.98 -24.14 12.22
N PHE A 633 -38.25 -23.02 11.58
CA PHE A 633 -39.48 -22.82 10.83
C PHE A 633 -39.60 -23.83 9.68
N SER A 634 -40.76 -24.43 9.54
CA SER A 634 -41.07 -25.40 8.48
C SER A 634 -41.61 -24.73 7.20
N GLU A 635 -42.27 -23.57 7.35
CA GLU A 635 -42.80 -22.80 6.28
C GLU A 635 -42.43 -21.32 6.42
N ILE A 636 -41.96 -20.73 5.32
CA ILE A 636 -41.50 -19.35 5.23
C ILE A 636 -42.24 -18.66 4.09
N TYR A 637 -42.98 -17.61 4.41
CA TYR A 637 -43.74 -16.83 3.43
C TYR A 637 -43.05 -15.48 3.20
N LEU A 638 -42.78 -15.14 1.95
CA LEU A 638 -42.13 -13.89 1.54
C LEU A 638 -43.13 -12.88 1.09
N THR A 639 -43.19 -11.68 1.67
CA THR A 639 -44.01 -10.55 1.21
C THR A 639 -43.15 -9.33 0.90
N GLY A 640 -43.55 -8.53 -0.09
CA GLY A 640 -42.80 -7.35 -0.51
C GLY A 640 -41.43 -7.64 -1.15
N CYS A 641 -41.21 -8.85 -1.67
CA CYS A 641 -39.97 -9.29 -2.29
C CYS A 641 -40.01 -9.13 -3.82
N ASP A 642 -40.15 -7.91 -4.30
CA ASP A 642 -40.45 -7.62 -5.72
C ASP A 642 -39.31 -7.98 -6.68
N CYS A 643 -38.04 -7.87 -6.28
CA CYS A 643 -36.88 -8.06 -7.17
C CYS A 643 -36.90 -7.18 -8.43
N ASN A 644 -37.60 -6.06 -8.42
CA ASN A 644 -37.80 -5.17 -9.55
C ASN A 644 -37.42 -3.74 -9.20
N TYR A 645 -36.28 -3.27 -9.72
CA TYR A 645 -35.80 -1.90 -9.51
C TYR A 645 -36.02 -0.99 -10.74
N THR A 646 -36.69 -1.48 -11.77
CA THR A 646 -37.03 -0.70 -12.98
C THR A 646 -38.33 0.09 -12.81
N SER A 647 -39.17 -0.27 -11.83
CA SER A 647 -40.37 0.45 -11.48
C SER A 647 -40.10 1.87 -10.96
N PRO A 648 -40.97 2.85 -11.21
CA PRO A 648 -40.87 4.19 -10.63
C PRO A 648 -40.85 4.16 -9.10
N LYS A 649 -41.75 3.40 -8.45
CA LYS A 649 -41.73 3.14 -7.00
C LYS A 649 -40.77 1.99 -6.72
N LYS A 650 -39.76 2.25 -5.91
CA LYS A 650 -38.66 1.31 -5.60
C LYS A 650 -38.75 0.69 -4.24
N HIS A 651 -39.37 1.36 -3.30
CA HIS A 651 -39.52 0.91 -1.92
C HIS A 651 -40.91 1.24 -1.39
N PHE A 652 -41.33 0.46 -0.41
CA PHE A 652 -42.53 0.65 0.36
C PHE A 652 -42.41 1.91 1.24
N ASN A 653 -43.47 2.71 1.28
CA ASN A 653 -43.61 3.88 2.16
C ASN A 653 -42.49 4.93 2.09
N HIS A 654 -41.75 5.02 0.99
CA HIS A 654 -40.78 6.10 0.77
C HIS A 654 -41.27 7.03 -0.35
N ASP A 655 -41.50 8.26 -0.03
CA ASP A 655 -41.62 9.40 -0.96
C ASP A 655 -40.28 9.73 -1.63
N THR A 656 -39.52 8.74 -2.00
CA THR A 656 -38.21 8.99 -2.52
C THR A 656 -38.15 8.80 -4.03
N ASN A 657 -38.22 9.92 -4.71
CA ASN A 657 -37.52 10.17 -5.97
C ASN A 657 -35.99 10.08 -5.81
N GLU A 658 -35.48 9.46 -4.74
CA GLU A 658 -34.05 9.24 -4.52
C GLU A 658 -33.52 8.30 -5.59
N LYS A 659 -32.69 8.85 -6.47
CA LYS A 659 -31.89 8.06 -7.41
C LYS A 659 -31.10 7.06 -6.60
N ILE A 660 -31.38 5.75 -6.78
CA ILE A 660 -30.51 4.71 -6.22
C ILE A 660 -29.14 4.90 -6.86
N GLU A 661 -28.21 5.45 -6.12
CA GLU A 661 -26.82 5.56 -6.53
C GLU A 661 -26.15 4.18 -6.51
N SER A 662 -26.47 3.36 -7.50
CA SER A 662 -25.86 2.06 -7.67
C SER A 662 -24.75 2.09 -8.72
N LYS A 663 -23.65 1.39 -8.44
CA LYS A 663 -22.58 1.11 -9.41
C LYS A 663 -22.98 0.03 -10.43
N ILE A 664 -24.14 -0.58 -10.24
CA ILE A 664 -24.71 -1.67 -11.00
C ILE A 664 -25.95 -1.13 -11.70
N LYS A 665 -26.22 -1.55 -12.89
CA LYS A 665 -27.46 -1.21 -13.60
C LYS A 665 -28.67 -1.70 -12.80
N LEU A 666 -29.76 -0.94 -12.77
CA LEU A 666 -30.92 -1.22 -11.94
C LEU A 666 -31.57 -2.58 -12.25
N ASP A 667 -31.59 -2.98 -13.53
CA ASP A 667 -32.03 -4.28 -14.00
C ASP A 667 -31.13 -5.43 -13.51
N GLU A 668 -29.85 -5.18 -13.39
CA GLU A 668 -28.87 -6.15 -12.91
C GLU A 668 -29.00 -6.42 -11.40
N ILE A 669 -29.47 -5.45 -10.60
CA ILE A 669 -29.70 -5.60 -9.16
C ILE A 669 -30.75 -6.67 -8.89
N GLY A 670 -31.87 -6.63 -9.58
CA GLY A 670 -32.95 -7.65 -9.49
C GLY A 670 -32.44 -9.05 -9.78
N ASN A 671 -31.63 -9.20 -10.83
CA ASN A 671 -31.03 -10.48 -11.21
C ASN A 671 -30.03 -11.00 -10.14
N LEU A 672 -29.29 -10.12 -9.49
CA LEU A 672 -28.40 -10.50 -8.39
C LEU A 672 -29.18 -10.97 -7.16
N MET A 673 -30.32 -10.35 -6.86
CA MET A 673 -31.20 -10.81 -5.77
C MET A 673 -31.80 -12.20 -6.09
N LEU A 674 -32.26 -12.42 -7.33
CA LEU A 674 -32.73 -13.71 -7.78
C LEU A 674 -31.66 -14.81 -7.66
N ALA A 675 -30.41 -14.50 -7.91
CA ALA A 675 -29.31 -15.47 -7.69
C ALA A 675 -29.21 -15.93 -6.22
N SER A 676 -29.46 -15.02 -5.26
CA SER A 676 -29.50 -15.35 -3.83
C SER A 676 -30.68 -16.29 -3.50
N TYR A 677 -31.84 -16.00 -4.03
CA TYR A 677 -33.03 -16.85 -3.82
C TYR A 677 -32.92 -18.23 -4.48
N ARG A 678 -32.25 -18.35 -5.64
CA ARG A 678 -31.93 -19.68 -6.22
C ARG A 678 -31.06 -20.52 -5.29
N ALA A 679 -30.12 -19.88 -4.55
CA ALA A 679 -29.32 -20.59 -3.57
C ALA A 679 -30.15 -21.05 -2.36
N ALA A 680 -31.11 -20.25 -1.88
CA ALA A 680 -32.06 -20.64 -0.87
C ALA A 680 -32.96 -21.79 -1.35
N LYS A 681 -33.53 -21.69 -2.58
CA LYS A 681 -34.33 -22.76 -3.17
C LYS A 681 -33.57 -24.08 -3.22
N LYS A 682 -32.34 -24.06 -3.73
CA LYS A 682 -31.49 -25.26 -3.77
C LYS A 682 -31.31 -25.92 -2.41
N TYR A 683 -31.19 -25.11 -1.33
CA TYR A 683 -31.08 -25.62 0.04
C TYR A 683 -32.41 -26.26 0.46
N THR A 684 -33.54 -25.56 0.29
CA THR A 684 -34.86 -26.05 0.72
C THR A 684 -35.37 -27.25 -0.10
N ASP A 685 -34.89 -27.45 -1.32
CA ASP A 685 -35.21 -28.65 -2.13
C ASP A 685 -34.62 -29.94 -1.49
N THR A 686 -33.67 -29.84 -0.61
CA THR A 686 -33.01 -30.98 0.07
C THR A 686 -33.26 -31.04 1.57
N HIS A 687 -33.98 -30.08 2.15
CA HIS A 687 -34.28 -29.96 3.56
C HIS A 687 -35.76 -29.80 3.85
N PRO A 688 -36.26 -30.21 5.02
CA PRO A 688 -37.68 -30.21 5.37
C PRO A 688 -38.19 -28.79 5.71
N VAL A 689 -37.96 -27.81 4.84
CA VAL A 689 -38.43 -26.43 4.93
C VAL A 689 -38.95 -25.97 3.59
N LYS A 690 -40.10 -25.32 3.57
CA LYS A 690 -40.75 -24.80 2.37
C LYS A 690 -40.73 -23.28 2.38
N ILE A 691 -40.44 -22.68 1.21
CA ILE A 691 -40.53 -21.23 1.03
C ILE A 691 -41.57 -20.93 -0.03
N TYR A 692 -42.47 -20.02 0.30
CA TYR A 692 -43.53 -19.55 -0.59
C TYR A 692 -43.39 -18.06 -0.88
N ASN A 693 -43.75 -17.65 -2.08
CA ASN A 693 -43.78 -16.24 -2.47
C ASN A 693 -45.22 -15.72 -2.35
N ALA A 694 -45.52 -14.97 -1.30
CA ALA A 694 -46.77 -14.27 -1.08
C ALA A 694 -46.72 -12.79 -1.47
N THR A 695 -45.70 -12.37 -2.24
CA THR A 695 -45.56 -11.00 -2.74
C THR A 695 -46.60 -10.70 -3.84
N ARG A 696 -47.33 -9.58 -3.75
CA ARG A 696 -48.25 -9.14 -4.77
C ARG A 696 -47.52 -8.61 -6.00
N GLY A 697 -47.36 -9.43 -7.05
CA GLY A 697 -46.60 -9.07 -8.27
C GLY A 697 -45.08 -9.27 -8.12
N GLY A 698 -44.27 -8.38 -8.74
CA GLY A 698 -42.80 -8.48 -8.76
C GLY A 698 -42.25 -9.53 -9.75
N LYS A 699 -40.94 -9.84 -9.66
CA LYS A 699 -40.20 -10.76 -10.54
C LYS A 699 -39.68 -12.02 -9.84
N LEU A 700 -40.10 -12.26 -8.58
CA LEU A 700 -39.65 -13.42 -7.80
C LEU A 700 -40.51 -14.66 -8.13
N GLU A 701 -40.08 -15.46 -9.11
CA GLU A 701 -40.74 -16.69 -9.54
C GLU A 701 -39.97 -17.97 -9.17
N ILE A 702 -39.04 -17.87 -8.20
CA ILE A 702 -38.18 -18.99 -7.80
C ILE A 702 -38.89 -19.92 -6.81
N PHE A 703 -39.79 -19.37 -6.00
CA PHE A 703 -40.60 -20.10 -5.04
C PHE A 703 -42.06 -20.19 -5.53
N PRO A 704 -42.81 -21.22 -5.14
CA PRO A 704 -44.22 -21.29 -5.44
C PRO A 704 -44.93 -20.03 -4.95
N ARG A 705 -45.74 -19.45 -5.87
CA ARG A 705 -46.52 -18.25 -5.54
C ARG A 705 -47.81 -18.67 -4.84
N VAL A 706 -48.15 -17.99 -3.79
CA VAL A 706 -49.40 -18.16 -3.04
C VAL A 706 -50.06 -16.81 -2.83
N ASN A 707 -51.39 -16.82 -2.71
CA ASN A 707 -52.10 -15.61 -2.32
C ASN A 707 -52.01 -15.43 -0.79
N LEU A 708 -51.62 -14.25 -0.34
CA LEU A 708 -51.49 -13.96 1.08
C LEU A 708 -52.85 -14.13 1.82
N ASP A 709 -53.93 -13.74 1.17
CA ASP A 709 -55.26 -13.81 1.76
C ASP A 709 -55.70 -15.25 2.08
N ASP A 710 -55.30 -16.22 1.25
CA ASP A 710 -55.60 -17.63 1.47
C ASP A 710 -54.75 -18.29 2.55
N VAL A 711 -53.62 -17.68 2.90
CA VAL A 711 -52.68 -18.21 3.88
C VAL A 711 -53.00 -17.70 5.27
N VAL A 712 -53.51 -16.45 5.43
CA VAL A 712 -53.76 -15.77 6.71
C VAL A 712 -55.23 -15.70 7.07
N SER A 713 -56.15 -16.31 6.21
CA SER A 713 -57.59 -16.47 6.45
C SER A 713 -57.86 -17.42 7.60
#